data_d7389a348c86c3428ae3c4a830cebc07
#
_entry.id   d7389a348c86c3428ae3c4a830cebc07
#
_cell.length_a   1.000
_cell.length_b   1.000
_cell.length_c   1.000
_cell.angle_alpha   90.00
_cell.angle_beta   90.00
_cell.angle_gamma   90.00
#
_symmetry.space_group_name_H-M   'P 1'
#
loop_
_entity.id
_entity.type
_entity.pdbx_description
1 polymer ?
#
loop_
_entity_poly.entity_id
_entity_poly.type
_entity_poly.pdbx_seq_one_letter_code
_entity_poly.pdbx_strand_id
1 'polypeptide(L)'
;VMLELKNSLTGQTHLDGIKQWKQDRDPKEPLFRFKRNLVYFSVGTEKVSMTTRLRSDKTFFLPFNKGIDNPVNEKGFETHYLWEETLQPNCLLDLIENFVHIRTESEKVYDPQRQKVVEKKTDVLIFPRFHQLSVVKKMKKFILKEGVGSNYLIQHTTGSGKSLSIGWLSHLLSSLYRNPTDTKRMFDSIIVVTDRRVLDKQIQNTIKQLEQTKGVVCPVDLNSQQLREFLEQGKSIIVTTVQKFPVISQSISKLNSKTFGVVIDEVHSSQSGETSKHLKKSLSKSVLDDFHEGDDEDLTGVDKQILDEIINRGKQSHISYFGFSGTPKNKTLELFGRKNEYGEFHPFDLYSMRQSIGEGFTLDVLKDYTTYKRYFKLNKTVNEDKELPESRVKKMLVKWVDIQPHTITEKTKIMLEHFVDHTSKKISGKGRGMVVTRSRLHCVKYKLEFDRQMKEMNLPYGCLVGFSGTVHDEDSEMDYTESSMNGFSQNLTEENFKDPQYRLLIVNNKFQTGFDEPLLHTMFVDKRLSGLQCVQTLSRLNRTINGKNDTFVLDFVNEPDMIRDSFKDYYEGTILSEETDPNRLYFIEQEVKKFNLFTDDLVEKFVDIFYKKDIPLEQLQGVLDFTVEDWKKLEDNEQEEFRSHIQSFIRLYGYITQIVSFKDISLEKLFIFLRFLNKKLPKRTLDKLTDVVSSVDLESFRLEKETEGSIIVDPQPYIDPIGEGGGGSVSEEPTDFLSKIIQLLNENYGGELTDDDKVNLNRIYEDMVNDEELKVVHHSENTDTNKRHKFDEKFQEYLLGLVEKD
;
A
#
# COMPACT_ATOMS: atom_id res chain seq x y z
N VAL A 1 18.69 -29.37 18.85
CA VAL A 1 17.35 -28.94 19.27
C VAL A 1 17.23 -29.18 20.76
N MET A 2 16.66 -28.20 21.47
CA MET A 2 16.41 -28.30 22.92
C MET A 2 14.93 -28.09 23.18
N LEU A 3 14.38 -28.83 24.12
CA LEU A 3 12.94 -28.81 24.46
C LEU A 3 12.78 -28.63 25.98
N GLU A 4 11.92 -27.71 26.38
CA GLU A 4 11.41 -27.57 27.73
C GLU A 4 9.94 -28.00 27.71
N LEU A 5 9.63 -29.13 28.32
CA LEU A 5 8.31 -29.73 28.27
C LEU A 5 7.50 -29.37 29.51
N LYS A 6 6.25 -28.97 29.35
CA LYS A 6 5.31 -28.65 30.41
C LYS A 6 4.03 -29.43 30.25
N ASN A 7 3.49 -29.86 31.38
CA ASN A 7 2.26 -30.62 31.41
C ASN A 7 1.17 -29.88 32.18
N SER A 8 0.02 -29.69 31.56
CA SER A 8 -1.14 -29.03 32.16
C SER A 8 -1.67 -29.74 33.40
N LEU A 9 -1.46 -31.08 33.54
CA LEU A 9 -1.80 -31.83 34.76
C LEU A 9 -1.04 -31.35 35.99
N THR A 10 0.10 -30.70 35.80
CA THR A 10 0.89 -30.07 36.90
C THR A 10 0.61 -28.58 37.03
N GLY A 11 -0.41 -28.06 36.35
CA GLY A 11 -0.73 -26.64 36.33
C GLY A 11 0.27 -25.77 35.55
N GLN A 12 1.14 -26.37 34.75
CA GLN A 12 2.16 -25.65 33.97
C GLN A 12 1.84 -25.65 32.46
N THR A 13 2.13 -24.55 31.81
CA THR A 13 1.93 -24.31 30.39
C THR A 13 3.25 -24.02 29.66
N HIS A 14 3.22 -23.87 28.34
CA HIS A 14 4.39 -23.44 27.58
C HIS A 14 4.96 -22.09 28.05
N LEU A 15 4.14 -21.23 28.71
CA LEU A 15 4.61 -19.96 29.27
C LEU A 15 5.56 -20.16 30.46
N ASP A 16 5.32 -21.19 31.28
CA ASP A 16 6.24 -21.55 32.36
C ASP A 16 7.57 -22.06 31.80
N GLY A 17 7.54 -22.78 30.69
CA GLY A 17 8.76 -23.17 29.98
C GLY A 17 9.52 -21.98 29.40
N ILE A 18 8.82 -20.96 28.86
CA ILE A 18 9.43 -19.69 28.43
C ILE A 18 10.11 -19.00 29.62
N LYS A 19 9.44 -18.95 30.80
CA LYS A 19 9.99 -18.36 32.02
C LYS A 19 11.29 -19.06 32.42
N GLN A 20 11.31 -20.40 32.41
CA GLN A 20 12.50 -21.18 32.73
C GLN A 20 13.65 -20.92 31.75
N TRP A 21 13.38 -20.86 30.43
CA TRP A 21 14.39 -20.48 29.43
C TRP A 21 14.98 -19.09 29.67
N LYS A 22 14.20 -18.15 30.17
CA LYS A 22 14.63 -16.78 30.46
C LYS A 22 15.41 -16.64 31.75
N GLN A 23 14.98 -17.31 32.81
CA GLN A 23 15.44 -17.08 34.18
C GLN A 23 16.39 -18.17 34.69
N ASP A 24 16.14 -19.46 34.36
CA ASP A 24 16.85 -20.57 34.95
C ASP A 24 17.98 -21.11 34.05
N ARG A 25 18.09 -20.65 32.81
CA ARG A 25 19.09 -21.10 31.83
C ARG A 25 20.08 -19.99 31.52
N ASP A 26 21.33 -20.10 31.95
CA ASP A 26 22.35 -19.10 31.64
C ASP A 26 22.85 -19.24 30.17
N PRO A 27 22.63 -18.22 29.32
CA PRO A 27 23.12 -18.23 27.93
C PRO A 27 24.65 -18.36 27.79
N LYS A 28 25.41 -18.16 28.86
CA LYS A 28 26.87 -18.29 28.88
C LYS A 28 27.34 -19.75 29.00
N GLU A 29 26.49 -20.61 29.52
CA GLU A 29 26.83 -22.04 29.59
C GLU A 29 27.15 -22.61 28.20
N PRO A 30 28.16 -23.50 28.07
CA PRO A 30 28.57 -24.05 26.78
C PRO A 30 27.43 -24.67 25.96
N LEU A 31 26.45 -25.28 26.65
CA LEU A 31 25.27 -25.92 26.01
C LEU A 31 24.33 -24.90 25.37
N PHE A 32 24.22 -23.70 25.93
CA PHE A 32 23.27 -22.65 25.51
C PHE A 32 23.91 -21.54 24.69
N ARG A 33 25.22 -21.60 24.44
CA ARG A 33 25.90 -20.62 23.60
C ARG A 33 25.28 -20.54 22.19
N PHE A 34 25.20 -19.33 21.68
CA PHE A 34 24.69 -19.07 20.33
C PHE A 34 25.41 -19.92 19.27
N LYS A 35 24.68 -20.49 18.34
CA LYS A 35 25.11 -21.43 17.28
C LYS A 35 25.37 -22.87 17.79
N ARG A 36 25.18 -23.15 19.07
CA ARG A 36 25.30 -24.52 19.59
C ARG A 36 24.04 -25.33 19.35
N ASN A 37 22.89 -24.69 19.41
CA ASN A 37 21.58 -25.25 19.14
C ASN A 37 20.90 -24.53 17.97
N LEU A 38 20.14 -25.27 17.16
CA LEU A 38 19.38 -24.73 16.06
C LEU A 38 18.15 -23.96 16.58
N VAL A 39 17.49 -24.53 17.59
CA VAL A 39 16.23 -23.99 18.13
C VAL A 39 16.03 -24.48 19.55
N TYR A 40 15.38 -23.65 20.34
CA TYR A 40 14.87 -23.93 21.68
C TYR A 40 13.36 -23.86 21.64
N PHE A 41 12.68 -24.92 22.04
CA PHE A 41 11.23 -24.99 22.15
C PHE A 41 10.78 -24.97 23.59
N SER A 42 9.71 -24.25 23.84
CA SER A 42 8.88 -24.35 25.04
C SER A 42 7.56 -25.00 24.63
N VAL A 43 7.29 -26.20 25.17
CA VAL A 43 6.22 -27.07 24.70
C VAL A 43 5.24 -27.33 25.83
N GLY A 44 3.99 -26.94 25.64
CA GLY A 44 2.86 -27.30 26.48
C GLY A 44 2.05 -28.43 25.84
N THR A 45 0.92 -28.75 26.44
CA THR A 45 -0.04 -29.72 25.87
C THR A 45 -0.80 -29.13 24.67
N GLU A 46 -1.01 -27.82 24.65
CA GLU A 46 -1.83 -27.11 23.68
C GLU A 46 -1.00 -26.25 22.72
N LYS A 47 0.07 -25.60 23.19
CA LYS A 47 0.84 -24.62 22.42
C LYS A 47 2.34 -24.84 22.49
N VAL A 48 3.04 -24.45 21.40
CA VAL A 48 4.50 -24.48 21.29
C VAL A 48 5.01 -23.07 20.97
N SER A 49 6.10 -22.69 21.65
CA SER A 49 6.85 -21.48 21.36
C SER A 49 8.31 -21.81 21.08
N MET A 50 8.97 -21.04 20.23
CA MET A 50 10.37 -21.27 19.85
C MET A 50 11.23 -20.02 19.92
N THR A 51 12.54 -20.20 20.10
CA THR A 51 13.56 -19.18 19.89
C THR A 51 14.84 -19.82 19.37
N THR A 52 15.65 -19.05 18.64
CA THR A 52 16.96 -19.50 18.15
C THR A 52 18.12 -18.98 18.97
N ARG A 53 17.88 -18.09 19.93
CA ARG A 53 18.92 -17.51 20.79
C ARG A 53 18.39 -17.13 22.16
N LEU A 54 19.04 -17.60 23.19
CA LEU A 54 18.76 -17.17 24.57
C LEU A 54 19.52 -15.86 24.87
N ARG A 55 18.86 -14.94 25.58
CA ARG A 55 19.37 -13.63 26.04
C ARG A 55 18.83 -13.28 27.43
N SER A 56 18.68 -14.28 28.31
CA SER A 56 18.01 -14.15 29.60
C SER A 56 16.63 -13.50 29.43
N ASP A 57 16.23 -12.55 30.26
CA ASP A 57 14.91 -11.87 30.17
C ASP A 57 14.63 -11.21 28.83
N LYS A 58 15.67 -10.85 28.05
CA LYS A 58 15.55 -10.27 26.72
C LYS A 58 15.32 -11.32 25.62
N THR A 59 15.16 -12.59 25.96
CA THR A 59 14.85 -13.65 24.98
C THR A 59 13.44 -13.46 24.46
N PHE A 60 13.31 -13.43 23.13
CA PHE A 60 12.03 -13.33 22.46
C PHE A 60 11.64 -14.68 21.90
N PHE A 61 10.45 -15.19 22.27
CA PHE A 61 9.87 -16.42 21.81
C PHE A 61 8.81 -16.12 20.75
N LEU A 62 8.74 -16.97 19.75
CA LEU A 62 7.80 -16.92 18.63
C LEU A 62 6.89 -18.14 18.69
N PRO A 63 5.63 -18.04 18.30
CA PRO A 63 4.74 -19.17 18.21
C PRO A 63 5.23 -20.16 17.12
N PHE A 64 4.97 -21.44 17.35
CA PHE A 64 5.23 -22.52 16.41
C PHE A 64 4.03 -23.48 16.39
N ASN A 65 2.86 -22.98 15.97
CA ASN A 65 1.57 -23.66 16.04
C ASN A 65 0.96 -23.85 14.65
N LYS A 66 0.05 -24.83 14.50
CA LYS A 66 -0.70 -25.09 13.26
C LYS A 66 -1.78 -24.04 12.99
N GLY A 67 -2.23 -23.34 14.02
CA GLY A 67 -3.25 -22.32 13.98
C GLY A 67 -3.22 -21.45 15.25
N ILE A 68 -4.23 -20.60 15.45
CA ILE A 68 -4.44 -19.85 16.71
C ILE A 68 -4.52 -20.86 17.86
N ASP A 69 -5.34 -21.88 17.67
CA ASP A 69 -5.38 -23.08 18.48
C ASP A 69 -4.97 -24.27 17.61
N ASN A 70 -4.17 -25.16 18.16
CA ASN A 70 -3.78 -26.37 17.46
C ASN A 70 -4.99 -27.30 17.35
N PRO A 71 -5.09 -28.09 16.25
CA PRO A 71 -6.18 -29.03 16.10
C PRO A 71 -6.24 -30.03 17.28
N VAL A 72 -7.45 -30.26 17.79
CA VAL A 72 -7.68 -31.21 18.87
C VAL A 72 -7.20 -32.60 18.42
N ASN A 73 -6.43 -33.26 19.27
CA ASN A 73 -5.96 -34.62 19.09
C ASN A 73 -6.65 -35.55 20.08
N GLU A 74 -7.61 -36.33 19.62
CA GLU A 74 -8.37 -37.29 20.45
C GLU A 74 -7.49 -38.35 21.12
N LYS A 75 -6.31 -38.63 20.58
CA LYS A 75 -5.38 -39.70 21.05
C LYS A 75 -4.16 -39.16 21.76
N GLY A 76 -4.07 -37.85 22.04
CA GLY A 76 -2.91 -37.27 22.69
C GLY A 76 -2.97 -35.75 22.81
N PHE A 77 -1.80 -35.13 22.87
CA PHE A 77 -1.72 -33.68 22.98
C PHE A 77 -1.86 -32.98 21.62
N GLU A 78 -2.41 -31.79 21.60
CA GLU A 78 -2.55 -30.96 20.40
C GLU A 78 -1.19 -30.59 19.78
N THR A 79 -0.13 -30.57 20.59
CA THR A 79 1.25 -30.30 20.15
C THR A 79 1.99 -31.51 19.57
N HIS A 80 1.32 -32.65 19.36
CA HIS A 80 1.91 -33.90 18.86
C HIS A 80 2.68 -33.78 17.53
N TYR A 81 2.24 -32.83 16.64
CA TYR A 81 2.90 -32.57 15.36
C TYR A 81 4.38 -32.20 15.52
N LEU A 82 4.78 -31.69 16.68
CA LEU A 82 6.18 -31.30 16.90
C LEU A 82 7.10 -32.52 16.83
N TRP A 83 6.74 -33.63 17.49
CA TRP A 83 7.57 -34.85 17.48
C TRP A 83 7.14 -35.87 16.41
N GLU A 84 5.89 -35.86 15.97
CA GLU A 84 5.41 -36.80 14.95
C GLU A 84 5.69 -36.34 13.51
N GLU A 85 5.81 -35.01 13.30
CA GLU A 85 6.02 -34.43 11.97
C GLU A 85 7.34 -33.65 11.90
N THR A 86 7.52 -32.64 12.78
CA THR A 86 8.60 -31.63 12.65
C THR A 86 9.98 -32.20 13.06
N LEU A 87 10.05 -32.96 14.16
CA LEU A 87 11.31 -33.47 14.71
C LEU A 87 11.61 -34.93 14.26
N GLN A 88 10.83 -35.46 13.31
CA GLN A 88 11.17 -36.71 12.68
C GLN A 88 12.52 -36.61 11.94
N PRO A 89 13.38 -37.66 11.94
CA PRO A 89 14.73 -37.61 11.38
C PRO A 89 14.80 -36.99 9.98
N ASN A 90 13.94 -37.44 9.07
CA ASN A 90 13.91 -36.94 7.69
C ASN A 90 13.51 -35.46 7.60
N CYS A 91 12.55 -35.00 8.41
CA CYS A 91 12.17 -33.61 8.46
C CYS A 91 13.24 -32.74 9.10
N LEU A 92 13.89 -33.23 10.15
CA LEU A 92 14.98 -32.53 10.80
C LEU A 92 16.20 -32.37 9.88
N LEU A 93 16.53 -33.38 9.09
CA LEU A 93 17.57 -33.27 8.06
C LEU A 93 17.20 -32.28 6.98
N ASP A 94 15.96 -32.31 6.48
CA ASP A 94 15.45 -31.33 5.51
C ASP A 94 15.48 -29.89 6.07
N LEU A 95 15.13 -29.70 7.35
CA LEU A 95 15.24 -28.42 8.03
C LEU A 95 16.68 -27.90 8.07
N ILE A 96 17.64 -28.77 8.39
CA ILE A 96 19.06 -28.42 8.47
C ILE A 96 19.60 -28.05 7.08
N GLU A 97 19.24 -28.84 6.07
CA GLU A 97 19.75 -28.71 4.72
C GLU A 97 19.13 -27.49 3.99
N ASN A 98 17.83 -27.28 4.10
CA ASN A 98 17.09 -26.37 3.21
C ASN A 98 16.55 -25.11 3.88
N PHE A 99 16.39 -25.09 5.21
CA PHE A 99 15.70 -23.97 5.89
C PHE A 99 16.58 -23.20 6.86
N VAL A 100 17.40 -23.90 7.67
CA VAL A 100 18.18 -23.25 8.73
C VAL A 100 19.41 -22.58 8.15
N HIS A 101 19.58 -21.29 8.42
CA HIS A 101 20.76 -20.55 7.99
C HIS A 101 21.12 -19.42 8.96
N ILE A 102 22.34 -18.90 8.83
CA ILE A 102 22.82 -17.76 9.61
C ILE A 102 22.81 -16.53 8.71
N ARG A 103 22.07 -15.52 9.13
CA ARG A 103 22.00 -14.20 8.49
C ARG A 103 22.75 -13.18 9.33
N THR A 104 23.61 -12.37 8.69
CA THR A 104 24.24 -11.22 9.35
C THR A 104 23.38 -9.99 9.10
N GLU A 105 22.86 -9.41 10.19
CA GLU A 105 22.09 -8.16 10.19
C GLU A 105 23.00 -7.01 10.58
N SER A 106 22.88 -5.89 9.86
CA SER A 106 23.59 -4.64 10.18
C SER A 106 22.58 -3.64 10.75
N GLU A 107 22.86 -3.15 11.94
CA GLU A 107 22.08 -2.10 12.58
C GLU A 107 22.95 -0.86 12.79
N LYS A 108 22.47 0.31 12.39
CA LYS A 108 23.12 1.58 12.71
C LYS A 108 22.75 1.98 14.13
N VAL A 109 23.72 2.00 15.03
CA VAL A 109 23.55 2.33 16.45
C VAL A 109 24.41 3.54 16.76
N TYR A 110 23.84 4.54 17.42
CA TYR A 110 24.61 5.66 17.95
C TYR A 110 25.50 5.17 19.11
N ASP A 111 26.81 5.35 18.96
CA ASP A 111 27.82 5.06 19.98
C ASP A 111 28.07 6.34 20.80
N PRO A 112 27.58 6.42 22.07
CA PRO A 112 27.76 7.62 22.90
C PRO A 112 29.23 7.93 23.22
N GLN A 113 30.08 6.92 23.26
CA GLN A 113 31.51 7.10 23.55
C GLN A 113 32.27 7.70 22.35
N ARG A 114 31.87 7.32 21.14
CA ARG A 114 32.47 7.79 19.91
C ARG A 114 31.74 9.00 19.31
N GLN A 115 30.60 9.37 19.87
CA GLN A 115 29.70 10.43 19.39
C GLN A 115 29.38 10.30 17.87
N LYS A 116 29.25 9.09 17.37
CA LYS A 116 28.94 8.80 15.97
C LYS A 116 28.08 7.56 15.81
N VAL A 117 27.36 7.51 14.69
CA VAL A 117 26.63 6.31 14.28
C VAL A 117 27.64 5.26 13.81
N VAL A 118 27.58 4.07 14.40
CA VAL A 118 28.42 2.91 14.02
C VAL A 118 27.53 1.79 13.51
N GLU A 119 28.02 1.08 12.52
CA GLU A 119 27.37 -0.12 12.01
C GLU A 119 27.72 -1.32 12.90
N LYS A 120 26.70 -1.86 13.57
CA LYS A 120 26.84 -3.06 14.39
C LYS A 120 26.32 -4.27 13.63
N LYS A 121 27.21 -5.20 13.31
CA LYS A 121 26.86 -6.48 12.68
C LYS A 121 26.53 -7.53 13.73
N THR A 122 25.39 -8.20 13.57
CA THR A 122 24.92 -9.24 14.48
C THR A 122 24.46 -10.44 13.66
N ASP A 123 24.98 -11.62 14.02
CA ASP A 123 24.51 -12.86 13.42
C ASP A 123 23.20 -13.30 14.05
N VAL A 124 22.25 -13.67 13.22
CA VAL A 124 20.94 -14.20 13.58
C VAL A 124 20.79 -15.58 12.94
N LEU A 125 20.45 -16.58 13.75
CA LEU A 125 20.12 -17.91 13.26
C LEU A 125 18.62 -17.91 12.91
N ILE A 126 18.32 -18.15 11.64
CA ILE A 126 16.98 -18.22 11.11
C ILE A 126 16.50 -19.67 11.15
N PHE A 127 15.34 -19.88 11.74
CA PHE A 127 14.60 -21.14 11.75
C PHE A 127 13.20 -20.87 11.23
N PRO A 128 12.61 -21.69 10.34
CA PRO A 128 11.31 -21.41 9.76
C PRO A 128 10.23 -21.49 10.83
N ARG A 129 9.21 -20.65 10.70
CA ARG A 129 7.99 -20.75 11.49
C ARG A 129 7.10 -21.84 10.93
N PHE A 130 6.12 -22.29 11.72
CA PHE A 130 5.28 -23.40 11.30
C PHE A 130 4.60 -23.14 9.94
N HIS A 131 3.93 -22.01 9.76
CA HIS A 131 3.25 -21.68 8.50
C HIS A 131 4.21 -21.58 7.30
N GLN A 132 5.45 -21.08 7.51
CA GLN A 132 6.46 -20.99 6.45
C GLN A 132 6.98 -22.37 6.06
N LEU A 133 7.25 -23.23 7.05
CA LEU A 133 7.65 -24.62 6.83
C LEU A 133 6.52 -25.40 6.13
N SER A 134 5.30 -25.22 6.61
CA SER A 134 4.11 -25.91 6.12
C SER A 134 3.85 -25.60 4.64
N VAL A 135 3.83 -24.31 4.27
CA VAL A 135 3.55 -23.91 2.87
C VAL A 135 4.60 -24.43 1.90
N VAL A 136 5.90 -24.37 2.25
CA VAL A 136 6.97 -24.85 1.37
C VAL A 136 6.91 -26.36 1.20
N LYS A 137 6.67 -27.12 2.28
CA LYS A 137 6.50 -28.58 2.23
C LYS A 137 5.24 -29.01 1.45
N LYS A 138 4.12 -28.33 1.70
CA LYS A 138 2.86 -28.55 0.99
C LYS A 138 3.05 -28.31 -0.50
N MET A 139 3.73 -27.22 -0.87
CA MET A 139 4.04 -26.88 -2.26
C MET A 139 4.89 -27.96 -2.92
N LYS A 140 5.99 -28.38 -2.27
CA LYS A 140 6.84 -29.48 -2.76
C LYS A 140 6.02 -30.74 -3.08
N LYS A 141 5.15 -31.14 -2.15
CA LYS A 141 4.29 -32.35 -2.31
C LYS A 141 3.35 -32.20 -3.52
N PHE A 142 2.70 -31.06 -3.67
CA PHE A 142 1.75 -30.85 -4.76
C PHE A 142 2.43 -30.73 -6.13
N ILE A 143 3.56 -30.05 -6.22
CA ILE A 143 4.32 -29.93 -7.47
C ILE A 143 4.84 -31.29 -7.94
N LEU A 144 5.32 -32.15 -7.01
CA LEU A 144 5.74 -33.52 -7.34
C LEU A 144 4.57 -34.35 -7.87
N LYS A 145 3.35 -34.12 -7.37
CA LYS A 145 2.13 -34.85 -7.80
C LYS A 145 1.58 -34.31 -9.13
N GLU A 146 1.44 -32.98 -9.26
CA GLU A 146 0.74 -32.33 -10.38
C GLU A 146 1.67 -32.06 -11.58
N GLY A 147 2.97 -31.93 -11.33
CA GLY A 147 3.94 -31.52 -12.36
C GLY A 147 3.97 -30.02 -12.60
N VAL A 148 4.63 -29.64 -13.69
CA VAL A 148 4.72 -28.24 -14.14
C VAL A 148 3.45 -27.86 -14.91
N GLY A 149 3.04 -26.59 -14.85
CA GLY A 149 1.89 -26.04 -15.59
C GLY A 149 0.70 -25.67 -14.70
N SER A 150 0.83 -25.76 -13.37
CA SER A 150 -0.21 -25.36 -12.41
C SER A 150 0.11 -24.01 -11.76
N ASN A 151 -0.96 -23.28 -11.40
CA ASN A 151 -0.87 -22.01 -10.67
C ASN A 151 -1.22 -22.22 -9.19
N TYR A 152 -0.59 -21.42 -8.32
CA TYR A 152 -0.76 -21.50 -6.88
C TYR A 152 -0.85 -20.11 -6.28
N LEU A 153 -1.89 -19.86 -5.47
CA LEU A 153 -2.05 -18.64 -4.67
C LEU A 153 -1.72 -18.90 -3.22
N ILE A 154 -0.74 -18.18 -2.69
CA ILE A 154 -0.36 -18.21 -1.28
C ILE A 154 -0.82 -16.91 -0.64
N GLN A 155 -1.92 -16.99 0.13
CA GLN A 155 -2.46 -15.85 0.85
C GLN A 155 -1.89 -15.83 2.27
N HIS A 156 -0.78 -15.10 2.45
CA HIS A 156 -0.17 -14.87 3.74
C HIS A 156 -0.21 -13.38 4.08
N THR A 157 -0.74 -13.03 5.26
CA THR A 157 -0.93 -11.64 5.67
C THR A 157 0.35 -10.81 5.61
N THR A 158 0.19 -9.51 5.49
CA THR A 158 1.31 -8.57 5.53
C THR A 158 2.02 -8.68 6.88
N GLY A 159 3.35 -8.85 6.84
CA GLY A 159 4.13 -9.04 8.07
C GLY A 159 4.43 -10.50 8.42
N SER A 160 3.80 -11.47 7.78
CA SER A 160 4.00 -12.91 8.04
C SER A 160 5.38 -13.45 7.66
N GLY A 161 6.27 -12.65 7.06
CA GLY A 161 7.59 -13.10 6.61
C GLY A 161 7.57 -13.78 5.23
N LYS A 162 6.68 -13.36 4.33
CA LYS A 162 6.57 -13.85 2.93
C LYS A 162 7.91 -13.94 2.21
N SER A 163 8.77 -12.93 2.36
CA SER A 163 10.08 -12.88 1.68
C SER A 163 10.96 -14.09 1.99
N LEU A 164 10.93 -14.62 3.23
CA LEU A 164 11.64 -15.85 3.58
C LEU A 164 10.99 -17.08 2.93
N SER A 165 9.66 -17.15 2.94
CA SER A 165 8.94 -18.26 2.27
C SER A 165 9.22 -18.28 0.77
N ILE A 166 9.26 -17.10 0.10
CA ILE A 166 9.67 -16.95 -1.30
C ILE A 166 11.11 -17.44 -1.50
N GLY A 167 12.02 -17.04 -0.62
CA GLY A 167 13.41 -17.46 -0.68
C GLY A 167 13.56 -18.98 -0.59
N TRP A 168 13.01 -19.59 0.45
CA TRP A 168 13.05 -21.04 0.62
C TRP A 168 12.39 -21.80 -0.53
N LEU A 169 11.20 -21.34 -0.97
CA LEU A 169 10.51 -21.94 -2.11
C LEU A 169 11.36 -21.86 -3.39
N SER A 170 11.96 -20.72 -3.68
CA SER A 170 12.79 -20.51 -4.87
C SER A 170 14.01 -21.44 -4.90
N HIS A 171 14.71 -21.58 -3.76
CA HIS A 171 15.84 -22.50 -3.65
C HIS A 171 15.40 -23.96 -3.78
N LEU A 172 14.30 -24.36 -3.10
CA LEU A 172 13.74 -25.70 -3.19
C LEU A 172 13.36 -26.05 -4.63
N LEU A 173 12.64 -25.16 -5.32
CA LEU A 173 12.19 -25.40 -6.70
C LEU A 173 13.36 -25.47 -7.68
N SER A 174 14.41 -24.67 -7.47
CA SER A 174 15.59 -24.63 -8.34
C SER A 174 16.42 -25.92 -8.29
N SER A 175 16.26 -26.72 -7.24
CA SER A 175 16.96 -27.99 -7.02
C SER A 175 16.02 -29.21 -7.02
N LEU A 176 14.74 -29.04 -7.43
CA LEU A 176 13.75 -30.09 -7.33
C LEU A 176 13.85 -31.07 -8.50
N TYR A 177 13.95 -32.36 -8.19
CA TYR A 177 13.87 -33.48 -9.12
C TYR A 177 12.58 -34.27 -8.86
N ARG A 178 12.00 -34.86 -9.92
CA ARG A 178 10.76 -35.62 -9.78
C ARG A 178 11.02 -36.89 -8.99
N ASN A 179 12.15 -37.57 -9.31
CA ASN A 179 12.63 -38.73 -8.58
C ASN A 179 14.11 -38.55 -8.21
N PRO A 180 14.61 -39.18 -7.16
CA PRO A 180 16.01 -39.08 -6.75
C PRO A 180 17.02 -39.54 -7.82
N THR A 181 16.60 -40.37 -8.77
CA THR A 181 17.42 -40.90 -9.88
C THR A 181 17.39 -40.05 -11.13
N ASP A 182 16.54 -39.00 -11.19
CA ASP A 182 16.41 -38.17 -12.36
C ASP A 182 17.65 -37.28 -12.55
N THR A 183 18.11 -37.12 -13.77
CA THR A 183 19.22 -36.25 -14.12
C THR A 183 18.76 -34.81 -14.47
N LYS A 184 17.45 -34.67 -14.77
CA LYS A 184 16.84 -33.38 -15.14
C LYS A 184 15.98 -32.85 -14.01
N ARG A 185 16.23 -31.56 -13.64
CA ARG A 185 15.40 -30.82 -12.68
C ARG A 185 13.97 -30.63 -13.22
N MET A 186 13.01 -30.44 -12.35
CA MET A 186 11.62 -30.13 -12.73
C MET A 186 11.50 -28.75 -13.36
N PHE A 187 12.32 -27.78 -12.91
CA PHE A 187 12.39 -26.43 -13.45
C PHE A 187 13.81 -26.13 -13.92
N ASP A 188 13.95 -25.68 -15.16
CA ASP A 188 15.24 -25.23 -15.71
C ASP A 188 15.67 -23.92 -15.08
N SER A 189 14.71 -22.99 -14.84
CA SER A 189 14.94 -21.74 -14.11
C SER A 189 13.75 -21.35 -13.27
N ILE A 190 14.03 -20.74 -12.12
CA ILE A 190 13.05 -20.07 -11.25
C ILE A 190 13.21 -18.56 -11.42
N ILE A 191 12.12 -17.85 -11.68
CA ILE A 191 12.11 -16.42 -11.90
C ILE A 191 11.33 -15.79 -10.76
N VAL A 192 11.99 -14.98 -9.94
CA VAL A 192 11.35 -14.23 -8.86
C VAL A 192 11.08 -12.82 -9.35
N VAL A 193 9.81 -12.43 -9.36
CA VAL A 193 9.33 -11.13 -9.82
C VAL A 193 8.87 -10.31 -8.64
N THR A 194 9.44 -9.10 -8.49
CA THR A 194 9.14 -8.17 -7.40
C THR A 194 8.54 -6.87 -7.93
N ASP A 195 7.67 -6.21 -7.15
CA ASP A 195 6.96 -4.99 -7.58
C ASP A 195 7.91 -3.79 -7.73
N ARG A 196 8.75 -3.51 -6.73
CA ARG A 196 9.53 -2.27 -6.67
C ARG A 196 11.03 -2.52 -6.54
N ARG A 197 11.83 -1.57 -7.07
CA ARG A 197 13.31 -1.61 -6.97
C ARG A 197 13.82 -1.69 -5.53
N VAL A 198 13.13 -1.11 -4.55
CA VAL A 198 13.51 -1.16 -3.14
C VAL A 198 13.21 -2.53 -2.54
N LEU A 199 12.00 -3.06 -2.78
CA LEU A 199 11.62 -4.43 -2.39
C LEU A 199 12.46 -5.48 -3.11
N ASP A 200 12.82 -5.22 -4.36
CA ASP A 200 13.71 -6.06 -5.14
C ASP A 200 15.05 -6.28 -4.43
N LYS A 201 15.70 -5.23 -3.93
CA LYS A 201 16.93 -5.35 -3.14
C LYS A 201 16.74 -6.16 -1.85
N GLN A 202 15.63 -5.97 -1.14
CA GLN A 202 15.34 -6.69 0.10
C GLN A 202 15.14 -8.19 -0.17
N ILE A 203 14.33 -8.53 -1.17
CA ILE A 203 14.09 -9.93 -1.58
C ILE A 203 15.36 -10.54 -2.18
N GLN A 204 16.06 -9.82 -3.06
CA GLN A 204 17.36 -10.27 -3.58
C GLN A 204 18.34 -10.60 -2.45
N ASN A 205 18.47 -9.73 -1.46
CA ASN A 205 19.34 -9.97 -0.31
C ASN A 205 18.89 -11.17 0.49
N THR A 206 17.58 -11.34 0.70
CA THR A 206 17.03 -12.49 1.42
C THR A 206 17.34 -13.80 0.68
N ILE A 207 17.10 -13.86 -0.64
CA ILE A 207 17.36 -15.07 -1.44
C ILE A 207 18.87 -15.34 -1.52
N LYS A 208 19.72 -14.31 -1.70
CA LYS A 208 21.17 -14.45 -1.70
C LYS A 208 21.73 -14.93 -0.36
N GLN A 209 21.16 -14.53 0.75
CA GLN A 209 21.58 -14.99 2.09
C GLN A 209 21.25 -16.47 2.34
N LEU A 210 20.27 -17.03 1.61
CA LEU A 210 19.94 -18.46 1.63
C LEU A 210 20.82 -19.27 0.67
N GLU A 211 21.65 -18.63 -0.16
CA GLU A 211 22.48 -19.26 -1.17
C GLU A 211 23.58 -20.10 -0.52
N GLN A 212 23.54 -21.41 -0.70
CA GLN A 212 24.58 -22.33 -0.22
C GLN A 212 25.79 -22.38 -1.15
N THR A 213 25.54 -22.22 -2.45
CA THR A 213 26.56 -22.17 -3.50
C THR A 213 26.50 -20.84 -4.22
N LYS A 214 27.60 -20.08 -4.21
CA LYS A 214 27.67 -18.75 -4.86
C LYS A 214 27.38 -18.84 -6.36
N GLY A 215 26.54 -17.89 -6.84
CA GLY A 215 26.21 -17.76 -8.27
C GLY A 215 24.95 -18.49 -8.72
N VAL A 216 24.20 -19.09 -7.80
CA VAL A 216 22.87 -19.66 -8.08
C VAL A 216 21.84 -18.56 -8.27
N VAL A 217 21.96 -17.46 -7.52
CA VAL A 217 21.05 -16.31 -7.58
C VAL A 217 21.62 -15.22 -8.48
N CYS A 218 20.92 -14.94 -9.57
CA CYS A 218 21.29 -14.00 -10.62
C CYS A 218 20.33 -12.81 -10.68
N PRO A 219 20.59 -11.68 -10.01
CA PRO A 219 19.76 -10.49 -10.14
C PRO A 219 19.95 -9.82 -11.52
N VAL A 220 18.84 -9.29 -12.05
CA VAL A 220 18.84 -8.55 -13.32
C VAL A 220 18.96 -7.05 -13.03
N ASP A 221 20.17 -6.58 -12.88
CA ASP A 221 20.47 -5.19 -12.50
C ASP A 221 20.55 -4.24 -13.70
N LEU A 222 20.92 -4.72 -14.90
CA LEU A 222 21.16 -3.90 -16.07
C LEU A 222 19.89 -3.68 -16.90
N ASN A 223 19.63 -4.57 -17.85
CA ASN A 223 18.58 -4.38 -18.86
C ASN A 223 17.86 -5.70 -19.20
N SER A 224 16.92 -5.62 -20.14
CA SER A 224 16.15 -6.77 -20.60
C SER A 224 16.97 -7.78 -21.42
N GLN A 225 18.10 -7.37 -21.97
CA GLN A 225 18.99 -8.27 -22.68
C GLN A 225 19.70 -9.22 -21.73
N GLN A 226 20.19 -8.73 -20.59
CA GLN A 226 20.77 -9.55 -19.52
C GLN A 226 19.79 -10.63 -19.06
N LEU A 227 18.52 -10.28 -18.94
CA LEU A 227 17.46 -11.22 -18.59
C LEU A 227 17.32 -12.35 -19.64
N ARG A 228 17.32 -12.02 -20.93
CA ARG A 228 17.27 -13.01 -22.01
C ARG A 228 18.46 -13.97 -21.96
N GLU A 229 19.64 -13.42 -21.81
CA GLU A 229 20.88 -14.21 -21.69
C GLU A 229 20.83 -15.18 -20.49
N PHE A 230 20.31 -14.75 -19.34
CA PHE A 230 20.16 -15.62 -18.17
C PHE A 230 19.15 -16.75 -18.41
N LEU A 231 18.05 -16.47 -19.09
CA LEU A 231 17.04 -17.48 -19.46
C LEU A 231 17.60 -18.50 -20.46
N GLU A 232 18.34 -18.04 -21.47
CA GLU A 232 19.00 -18.90 -22.48
C GLU A 232 20.08 -19.76 -21.86
N GLN A 233 20.86 -19.22 -20.93
CA GLN A 233 21.88 -19.94 -20.18
C GLN A 233 21.30 -20.93 -19.16
N GLY A 234 20.01 -20.83 -18.81
CA GLY A 234 19.36 -21.68 -17.79
C GLY A 234 19.87 -21.40 -16.38
N LYS A 235 20.04 -20.12 -16.01
CA LYS A 235 20.40 -19.73 -14.63
C LYS A 235 19.33 -20.23 -13.66
N SER A 236 19.77 -20.77 -12.52
CA SER A 236 18.86 -21.48 -11.59
C SER A 236 17.82 -20.56 -10.96
N ILE A 237 18.21 -19.42 -10.40
CA ILE A 237 17.30 -18.43 -9.82
C ILE A 237 17.60 -17.05 -10.40
N ILE A 238 16.61 -16.46 -11.06
CA ILE A 238 16.70 -15.13 -11.67
C ILE A 238 15.78 -14.19 -10.88
N VAL A 239 16.29 -13.09 -10.35
CA VAL A 239 15.49 -12.10 -9.62
C VAL A 239 15.36 -10.83 -10.45
N THR A 240 14.15 -10.35 -10.62
CA THR A 240 13.86 -9.21 -11.51
C THR A 240 12.63 -8.44 -11.07
N THR A 241 12.47 -7.24 -11.62
CA THR A 241 11.30 -6.40 -11.34
C THR A 241 10.19 -6.62 -12.34
N VAL A 242 8.98 -6.35 -11.90
CA VAL A 242 7.74 -6.48 -12.65
C VAL A 242 7.72 -5.70 -13.98
N GLN A 243 8.40 -4.56 -14.07
CA GLN A 243 8.51 -3.77 -15.32
C GLN A 243 9.19 -4.54 -16.47
N LYS A 244 9.96 -5.56 -16.13
CA LYS A 244 10.61 -6.43 -17.14
C LYS A 244 9.76 -7.66 -17.49
N PHE A 245 8.60 -7.83 -16.86
CA PHE A 245 7.75 -9.02 -17.04
C PHE A 245 7.26 -9.25 -18.49
N PRO A 246 6.86 -8.23 -19.28
CA PRO A 246 6.49 -8.45 -20.69
C PRO A 246 7.63 -9.07 -21.51
N VAL A 247 8.86 -8.70 -21.22
CA VAL A 247 10.06 -9.27 -21.87
C VAL A 247 10.31 -10.71 -21.40
N ILE A 248 10.09 -10.98 -20.10
CA ILE A 248 10.16 -12.33 -19.54
C ILE A 248 9.18 -13.23 -20.27
N SER A 249 7.92 -12.88 -20.28
CA SER A 249 6.83 -13.63 -20.85
C SER A 249 7.07 -13.92 -22.35
N GLN A 250 7.50 -12.91 -23.11
CA GLN A 250 7.86 -13.09 -24.51
C GLN A 250 9.07 -14.02 -24.72
N SER A 251 10.05 -13.97 -23.84
CA SER A 251 11.26 -14.81 -23.94
C SER A 251 10.96 -16.26 -23.57
N ILE A 252 10.23 -16.48 -22.46
CA ILE A 252 9.86 -17.82 -21.96
C ILE A 252 8.99 -18.56 -22.97
N SER A 253 8.02 -17.90 -23.60
CA SER A 253 7.13 -18.53 -24.58
C SER A 253 7.84 -19.02 -25.85
N LYS A 254 9.02 -18.46 -26.16
CA LYS A 254 9.87 -18.94 -27.26
C LYS A 254 10.73 -20.14 -26.88
N LEU A 255 10.88 -20.42 -25.59
CA LEU A 255 11.72 -21.48 -25.04
C LEU A 255 10.89 -22.69 -24.59
N ASN A 256 9.98 -23.18 -25.44
CA ASN A 256 9.03 -24.25 -25.12
C ASN A 256 9.68 -25.59 -24.70
N SER A 257 10.99 -25.76 -24.96
CA SER A 257 11.74 -26.96 -24.54
C SER A 257 12.22 -26.91 -23.09
N LYS A 258 12.11 -25.74 -22.45
CA LYS A 258 12.49 -25.49 -21.04
C LYS A 258 11.28 -25.31 -20.14
N THR A 259 11.46 -25.60 -18.89
CA THR A 259 10.43 -25.48 -17.85
C THR A 259 10.75 -24.37 -16.88
N PHE A 260 9.74 -23.57 -16.54
CA PHE A 260 9.92 -22.37 -15.71
C PHE A 260 8.99 -22.35 -14.51
N GLY A 261 9.52 -21.93 -13.35
CA GLY A 261 8.72 -21.52 -12.21
C GLY A 261 8.77 -19.99 -12.03
N VAL A 262 7.64 -19.34 -11.98
CA VAL A 262 7.56 -17.88 -11.81
C VAL A 262 6.95 -17.58 -10.45
N VAL A 263 7.75 -17.03 -9.55
CA VAL A 263 7.33 -16.63 -8.20
C VAL A 263 7.09 -15.12 -8.19
N ILE A 264 5.88 -14.70 -7.87
CA ILE A 264 5.44 -13.30 -7.92
C ILE A 264 5.14 -12.84 -6.50
N ASP A 265 5.86 -11.81 -6.03
CA ASP A 265 5.60 -11.17 -4.74
C ASP A 265 4.58 -10.04 -4.91
N GLU A 266 3.61 -9.97 -3.97
CA GLU A 266 2.53 -8.99 -3.96
C GLU A 266 1.73 -8.96 -5.27
N VAL A 267 1.21 -10.14 -5.70
CA VAL A 267 0.49 -10.33 -6.98
C VAL A 267 -0.80 -9.49 -7.13
N HIS A 268 -1.08 -8.62 -6.19
CA HIS A 268 -2.19 -7.67 -6.20
C HIS A 268 -1.75 -6.22 -6.22
N SER A 269 -0.43 -5.91 -6.19
CA SER A 269 0.02 -4.53 -6.03
C SER A 269 -0.36 -3.68 -7.23
N SER A 270 -1.09 -2.64 -6.98
CA SER A 270 -1.49 -1.63 -7.92
C SER A 270 -0.90 -0.29 -7.49
N GLN A 271 0.31 0.01 -7.90
CA GLN A 271 0.73 1.41 -7.86
C GLN A 271 1.53 1.77 -9.11
N SER A 272 0.80 2.34 -9.90
CA SER A 272 1.00 3.33 -10.93
C SER A 272 2.19 4.24 -10.72
N GLY A 273 2.72 4.71 -11.71
CA GLY A 273 3.25 6.04 -11.62
C GLY A 273 4.32 6.40 -12.60
N GLU A 274 4.87 5.51 -13.37
CA GLU A 274 5.94 5.92 -14.29
C GLU A 274 5.56 5.92 -15.77
N THR A 275 4.56 5.16 -16.19
CA THR A 275 4.13 5.14 -17.60
C THR A 275 3.22 6.31 -17.98
N SER A 276 2.60 6.99 -16.99
CA SER A 276 1.81 8.20 -17.27
C SER A 276 2.68 9.46 -17.35
N LYS A 277 3.94 9.44 -16.92
CA LYS A 277 4.86 10.59 -16.96
C LYS A 277 5.28 11.01 -18.37
N HIS A 278 5.33 10.07 -19.33
CA HIS A 278 5.68 10.42 -20.71
C HIS A 278 4.53 11.07 -21.50
N LEU A 279 3.28 10.92 -21.05
CA LEU A 279 2.12 11.60 -21.66
C LEU A 279 1.78 12.95 -20.98
N LYS A 280 2.21 13.16 -19.72
CA LYS A 280 1.96 14.40 -18.97
C LYS A 280 2.96 15.52 -19.23
N LYS A 281 4.04 15.28 -19.96
CA LYS A 281 5.10 16.30 -20.22
C LYS A 281 4.68 17.40 -21.21
N SER A 282 3.50 17.31 -21.80
CA SER A 282 2.98 18.32 -22.75
C SER A 282 1.86 19.21 -22.21
N LEU A 283 1.44 19.02 -20.96
CA LEU A 283 0.41 19.86 -20.34
C LEU A 283 0.89 20.34 -18.97
N SER A 284 1.57 21.45 -19.02
CA SER A 284 1.95 22.24 -17.82
C SER A 284 0.75 22.97 -17.25
N LYS A 285 0.79 23.10 -15.93
CA LYS A 285 0.14 24.03 -15.03
C LYS A 285 -1.06 23.55 -14.24
N SER A 286 -0.84 23.67 -12.96
CA SER A 286 -1.70 24.05 -11.85
C SER A 286 -2.17 22.93 -10.91
N VAL A 287 -2.38 23.35 -9.70
CA VAL A 287 -2.95 22.69 -8.51
C VAL A 287 -4.12 21.72 -8.80
N LEU A 288 -4.72 21.79 -10.00
CA LEU A 288 -5.81 20.95 -10.46
C LEU A 288 -5.44 19.48 -10.76
N ASP A 289 -4.16 19.17 -10.94
CA ASP A 289 -3.70 17.79 -11.21
C ASP A 289 -3.76 16.88 -9.96
N ASP A 290 -3.78 17.46 -8.75
CA ASP A 290 -3.92 16.72 -7.50
C ASP A 290 -5.40 16.37 -7.17
N PHE A 291 -6.36 16.95 -7.88
CA PHE A 291 -7.79 16.73 -7.64
C PHE A 291 -8.35 15.41 -8.19
N HIS A 292 -7.60 14.70 -9.03
CA HIS A 292 -8.07 13.48 -9.71
C HIS A 292 -7.57 12.15 -9.14
N GLU A 293 -6.81 12.15 -8.04
CA GLU A 293 -6.26 10.91 -7.47
C GLU A 293 -7.17 10.20 -6.44
N GLY A 294 -8.43 10.65 -6.28
CA GLY A 294 -9.28 10.19 -5.17
C GLY A 294 -10.25 9.05 -5.45
N ASP A 295 -10.67 8.80 -6.68
CA ASP A 295 -11.82 7.91 -6.93
C ASP A 295 -11.62 6.83 -8.01
N ASP A 296 -10.44 6.67 -8.60
CA ASP A 296 -10.17 5.57 -9.52
C ASP A 296 -9.29 4.49 -8.87
N GLU A 297 -9.91 3.56 -8.15
CA GLU A 297 -9.33 2.25 -7.80
C GLU A 297 -9.16 1.34 -9.04
N ASP A 298 -8.92 1.91 -10.20
CA ASP A 298 -8.67 1.12 -11.38
C ASP A 298 -7.23 0.58 -11.39
N LEU A 299 -7.13 -0.72 -11.56
CA LEU A 299 -5.95 -1.49 -11.91
C LEU A 299 -5.15 -0.84 -13.07
N THR A 300 -4.54 0.30 -12.83
CA THR A 300 -3.70 1.01 -13.79
C THR A 300 -2.26 0.83 -13.36
N GLY A 301 -1.59 -0.15 -13.89
CA GLY A 301 -0.19 -0.34 -13.62
C GLY A 301 0.32 -1.70 -14.04
N VAL A 302 1.46 -2.01 -13.55
CA VAL A 302 2.32 -3.10 -13.94
C VAL A 302 1.70 -4.47 -13.64
N ASP A 303 0.85 -4.60 -12.62
CA ASP A 303 0.16 -5.86 -12.31
C ASP A 303 -0.87 -6.24 -13.34
N LYS A 304 -1.56 -5.24 -13.89
CA LYS A 304 -2.41 -5.44 -15.05
C LYS A 304 -1.59 -6.02 -16.20
N GLN A 305 -0.36 -5.56 -16.40
CA GLN A 305 0.52 -6.10 -17.44
C GLN A 305 0.95 -7.53 -17.17
N ILE A 306 1.24 -7.90 -15.90
CA ILE A 306 1.56 -9.29 -15.54
C ILE A 306 0.35 -10.18 -15.78
N LEU A 307 -0.77 -9.83 -15.18
CA LEU A 307 -1.99 -10.60 -15.29
C LEU A 307 -2.45 -10.67 -16.76
N ASP A 308 -2.46 -9.55 -17.48
CA ASP A 308 -2.82 -9.48 -18.89
C ASP A 308 -1.88 -10.32 -19.76
N GLU A 309 -0.57 -10.33 -19.48
CA GLU A 309 0.39 -11.13 -20.24
C GLU A 309 0.27 -12.63 -19.93
N ILE A 310 0.03 -13.03 -18.67
CA ILE A 310 -0.22 -14.43 -18.30
C ILE A 310 -1.47 -14.95 -19.01
N ILE A 311 -2.50 -14.14 -19.13
CA ILE A 311 -3.81 -14.54 -19.64
C ILE A 311 -3.86 -14.53 -21.16
N ASN A 312 -3.30 -13.48 -21.80
CA ASN A 312 -3.25 -13.41 -23.27
C ASN A 312 -2.55 -14.61 -23.91
N ARG A 313 -1.76 -15.36 -23.15
CA ARG A 313 -1.04 -16.54 -23.60
C ARG A 313 -1.72 -17.85 -23.23
N GLY A 314 -2.75 -17.82 -22.41
CA GLY A 314 -3.46 -19.00 -21.91
C GLY A 314 -2.60 -19.91 -21.03
N LYS A 315 -3.14 -21.05 -20.63
CA LYS A 315 -2.46 -22.04 -19.78
C LYS A 315 -1.28 -22.67 -20.52
N GLN A 316 -0.06 -22.38 -20.08
CA GLN A 316 1.17 -22.93 -20.66
C GLN A 316 1.69 -24.09 -19.82
N SER A 317 1.71 -25.29 -20.39
CA SER A 317 2.06 -26.53 -19.66
C SER A 317 3.51 -26.60 -19.18
N HIS A 318 4.39 -25.71 -19.64
CA HIS A 318 5.80 -25.65 -19.26
C HIS A 318 6.11 -24.56 -18.25
N ILE A 319 5.10 -23.81 -17.76
CA ILE A 319 5.26 -22.73 -16.78
C ILE A 319 4.32 -22.94 -15.61
N SER A 320 4.83 -22.84 -14.38
CA SER A 320 4.04 -22.76 -13.16
C SER A 320 4.20 -21.39 -12.51
N TYR A 321 3.08 -20.83 -12.04
CA TYR A 321 3.07 -19.55 -11.35
C TYR A 321 2.77 -19.73 -9.86
N PHE A 322 3.52 -19.01 -9.01
CA PHE A 322 3.41 -19.00 -7.56
C PHE A 322 3.19 -17.58 -7.09
N GLY A 323 1.92 -17.19 -6.91
CA GLY A 323 1.54 -15.84 -6.48
C GLY A 323 1.50 -15.73 -4.95
N PHE A 324 2.25 -14.82 -4.37
CA PHE A 324 2.18 -14.44 -2.96
C PHE A 324 1.43 -13.13 -2.81
N SER A 325 0.44 -13.10 -1.89
CA SER A 325 -0.33 -11.90 -1.59
C SER A 325 -0.81 -11.93 -0.14
N GLY A 326 -0.88 -10.76 0.50
CA GLY A 326 -1.60 -10.62 1.78
C GLY A 326 -3.07 -10.31 1.58
N THR A 327 -3.43 -9.79 0.40
CA THR A 327 -4.75 -9.22 0.10
C THR A 327 -5.09 -9.46 -1.36
N PRO A 328 -5.39 -10.73 -1.74
CA PRO A 328 -5.73 -11.07 -3.11
C PRO A 328 -7.06 -10.42 -3.52
N LYS A 329 -7.14 -10.02 -4.79
CA LYS A 329 -8.36 -9.52 -5.44
C LYS A 329 -9.05 -10.65 -6.22
N ASN A 330 -10.30 -10.44 -6.63
CA ASN A 330 -11.12 -11.39 -7.41
C ASN A 330 -10.34 -12.00 -8.57
N LYS A 331 -9.71 -11.17 -9.39
CA LYS A 331 -8.90 -11.60 -10.54
C LYS A 331 -7.72 -12.48 -10.14
N THR A 332 -7.09 -12.20 -9.01
CA THR A 332 -5.99 -13.00 -8.48
C THR A 332 -6.48 -14.38 -8.03
N LEU A 333 -7.65 -14.43 -7.40
CA LEU A 333 -8.29 -15.68 -6.98
C LEU A 333 -8.70 -16.53 -8.17
N GLU A 334 -9.31 -15.96 -9.21
CA GLU A 334 -9.69 -16.70 -10.42
C GLU A 334 -8.47 -17.28 -11.15
N LEU A 335 -7.35 -16.58 -11.18
CA LEU A 335 -6.15 -17.01 -11.93
C LEU A 335 -5.25 -17.97 -11.18
N PHE A 336 -5.09 -17.77 -9.89
CA PHE A 336 -4.13 -18.49 -9.07
C PHE A 336 -4.79 -19.36 -8.00
N GLY A 337 -6.07 -19.09 -7.67
CA GLY A 337 -6.84 -19.84 -6.70
C GLY A 337 -7.24 -21.23 -7.21
N ARG A 338 -7.75 -22.02 -6.30
CA ARG A 338 -8.25 -23.37 -6.59
C ARG A 338 -9.73 -23.45 -6.33
N LYS A 339 -10.48 -24.00 -7.28
CA LYS A 339 -11.90 -24.28 -7.10
C LYS A 339 -12.12 -25.43 -6.11
N ASN A 340 -13.05 -25.23 -5.20
CA ASN A 340 -13.58 -26.30 -4.34
C ASN A 340 -14.75 -27.05 -5.04
N GLU A 341 -15.38 -27.98 -4.36
CA GLU A 341 -16.51 -28.76 -4.85
C GLU A 341 -17.77 -27.91 -5.14
N TYR A 342 -17.85 -26.72 -4.54
CA TYR A 342 -18.96 -25.76 -4.73
C TYR A 342 -18.69 -24.75 -5.85
N GLY A 343 -17.51 -24.81 -6.50
CA GLY A 343 -17.12 -23.88 -7.55
C GLY A 343 -16.44 -22.59 -7.07
N GLU A 344 -16.29 -22.41 -5.76
CA GLU A 344 -15.67 -21.24 -5.14
C GLU A 344 -14.15 -21.30 -5.25
N PHE A 345 -13.51 -20.13 -5.43
CA PHE A 345 -12.06 -20.02 -5.52
C PHE A 345 -11.43 -19.73 -4.15
N HIS A 346 -10.52 -20.59 -3.76
CA HIS A 346 -9.76 -20.48 -2.51
C HIS A 346 -8.25 -20.36 -2.78
N PRO A 347 -7.49 -19.70 -1.88
CA PRO A 347 -6.04 -19.76 -1.94
C PRO A 347 -5.55 -21.20 -1.70
N PHE A 348 -4.43 -21.55 -2.32
CA PHE A 348 -3.76 -22.84 -2.10
C PHE A 348 -3.29 -23.01 -0.66
N ASP A 349 -2.82 -21.92 -0.06
CA ASP A 349 -2.40 -21.88 1.34
C ASP A 349 -2.77 -20.54 1.96
N LEU A 350 -3.26 -20.57 3.20
CA LEU A 350 -3.76 -19.40 3.92
C LEU A 350 -3.05 -19.27 5.26
N TYR A 351 -2.49 -18.08 5.51
CA TYR A 351 -2.10 -17.61 6.83
C TYR A 351 -2.73 -16.24 7.05
N SER A 352 -3.88 -16.24 7.72
CA SER A 352 -4.75 -15.07 7.82
C SER A 352 -4.20 -14.01 8.77
N MET A 353 -4.74 -12.78 8.68
CA MET A 353 -4.43 -11.70 9.61
C MET A 353 -4.88 -12.07 11.02
N ARG A 354 -6.09 -12.61 11.17
CA ARG A 354 -6.62 -13.07 12.46
C ARG A 354 -5.70 -14.09 13.11
N GLN A 355 -5.23 -15.09 12.34
CA GLN A 355 -4.31 -16.10 12.85
C GLN A 355 -2.99 -15.46 13.29
N SER A 356 -2.43 -14.59 12.47
CA SER A 356 -1.16 -13.90 12.77
C SER A 356 -1.22 -13.04 14.03
N ILE A 357 -2.34 -12.35 14.24
CA ILE A 357 -2.61 -11.55 15.46
C ILE A 357 -2.82 -12.47 16.67
N GLY A 358 -3.66 -13.50 16.52
CA GLY A 358 -3.96 -14.45 17.60
C GLY A 358 -2.73 -15.22 18.06
N GLU A 359 -1.79 -15.53 17.18
CA GLU A 359 -0.49 -16.11 17.50
C GLU A 359 0.50 -15.08 18.10
N GLY A 360 0.19 -13.78 18.09
CA GLY A 360 1.08 -12.72 18.54
C GLY A 360 2.27 -12.49 17.60
N PHE A 361 2.13 -12.89 16.33
CA PHE A 361 3.16 -12.72 15.32
C PHE A 361 3.16 -11.34 14.68
N THR A 362 1.97 -10.78 14.48
CA THR A 362 1.74 -9.38 14.12
C THR A 362 0.88 -8.73 15.20
N LEU A 363 0.99 -7.42 15.33
CA LEU A 363 0.15 -6.65 16.24
C LEU A 363 -1.18 -6.30 15.57
N ASP A 364 -2.23 -6.19 16.37
CA ASP A 364 -3.51 -5.67 15.93
C ASP A 364 -3.45 -4.15 15.83
N VAL A 365 -3.53 -3.64 14.60
CA VAL A 365 -3.44 -2.21 14.30
C VAL A 365 -4.75 -1.46 14.56
N LEU A 366 -5.84 -2.20 14.79
CA LEU A 366 -7.18 -1.66 15.07
C LEU A 366 -7.50 -1.60 16.55
N LYS A 367 -6.60 -2.08 17.41
CA LYS A 367 -6.83 -2.17 18.86
C LYS A 367 -6.89 -0.81 19.54
N ASP A 368 -5.95 0.08 19.20
CA ASP A 368 -5.85 1.41 19.79
C ASP A 368 -6.01 2.44 18.67
N TYR A 369 -7.26 2.75 18.34
CA TYR A 369 -7.67 3.63 17.25
C TYR A 369 -8.42 4.83 17.81
N THR A 370 -7.97 6.04 17.44
CA THR A 370 -8.59 7.30 17.89
C THR A 370 -8.98 8.12 16.68
N THR A 371 -10.22 8.60 16.65
CA THR A 371 -10.70 9.51 15.61
C THR A 371 -10.90 10.92 16.14
N TYR A 372 -10.63 11.90 15.29
CA TYR A 372 -10.91 13.31 15.52
C TYR A 372 -11.93 13.80 14.52
N LYS A 373 -12.96 14.46 15.01
CA LYS A 373 -13.94 15.15 14.19
C LYS A 373 -13.54 16.61 14.04
N ARG A 374 -13.71 17.12 12.82
CA ARG A 374 -13.43 18.51 12.50
C ARG A 374 -14.73 19.30 12.52
N TYR A 375 -14.67 20.48 13.10
CA TYR A 375 -15.71 21.47 13.09
C TYR A 375 -15.17 22.73 12.42
N PHE A 376 -15.91 23.31 11.50
CA PHE A 376 -15.52 24.54 10.83
C PHE A 376 -16.72 25.31 10.36
N LYS A 377 -16.57 26.63 10.18
CA LYS A 377 -17.57 27.52 9.63
C LYS A 377 -16.96 28.32 8.49
N LEU A 378 -17.65 28.39 7.38
CA LEU A 378 -17.27 29.10 6.17
C LEU A 378 -18.14 30.32 5.98
N ASN A 379 -17.55 31.41 5.51
CA ASN A 379 -18.25 32.63 5.08
C ASN A 379 -18.02 32.90 3.61
N LYS A 380 -19.08 33.32 2.93
CA LYS A 380 -19.01 33.77 1.54
C LYS A 380 -18.53 35.23 1.50
N THR A 381 -17.46 35.49 0.71
CA THR A 381 -16.85 36.82 0.62
C THR A 381 -17.34 37.64 -0.57
N VAL A 382 -18.01 37.03 -1.54
CA VAL A 382 -18.45 37.65 -2.80
C VAL A 382 -19.96 37.76 -2.87
N ASN A 383 -20.49 38.88 -3.42
CA ASN A 383 -21.94 39.10 -3.53
C ASN A 383 -22.61 38.24 -4.63
N GLU A 384 -21.87 37.81 -5.65
CA GLU A 384 -22.43 36.94 -6.71
C GLU A 384 -22.68 35.53 -6.17
N ASP A 385 -23.89 35.00 -6.43
CA ASP A 385 -24.29 33.66 -6.05
C ASP A 385 -24.45 32.81 -7.32
N LYS A 386 -23.43 32.00 -7.59
CA LYS A 386 -23.39 31.14 -8.77
C LYS A 386 -23.99 29.78 -8.43
N GLU A 387 -24.78 29.21 -9.34
CA GLU A 387 -25.27 27.86 -9.28
C GLU A 387 -24.17 26.89 -9.70
N LEU A 388 -23.83 25.95 -8.84
CA LEU A 388 -22.65 25.07 -8.96
C LEU A 388 -23.00 23.62 -8.58
N PRO A 389 -22.31 22.63 -9.12
CA PRO A 389 -22.46 21.23 -8.73
C PRO A 389 -22.17 21.00 -7.25
N GLU A 390 -23.19 20.67 -6.47
CA GLU A 390 -23.17 20.64 -5.01
C GLU A 390 -22.08 19.73 -4.45
N SER A 391 -22.01 18.46 -4.91
CA SER A 391 -21.10 17.47 -4.34
C SER A 391 -19.63 17.80 -4.63
N ARG A 392 -19.34 18.37 -5.80
CA ARG A 392 -17.98 18.75 -6.20
C ARG A 392 -17.50 19.95 -5.42
N VAL A 393 -18.36 20.95 -5.27
CA VAL A 393 -18.03 22.16 -4.51
C VAL A 393 -17.85 21.84 -3.02
N LYS A 394 -18.70 21.01 -2.44
CA LYS A 394 -18.52 20.52 -1.06
C LYS A 394 -17.18 19.82 -0.87
N LYS A 395 -16.81 18.89 -1.76
CA LYS A 395 -15.52 18.19 -1.70
C LYS A 395 -14.35 19.16 -1.82
N MET A 396 -14.45 20.14 -2.70
CA MET A 396 -13.40 21.13 -2.93
C MET A 396 -13.23 22.05 -1.72
N LEU A 397 -14.30 22.58 -1.16
CA LEU A 397 -14.24 23.46 0.02
C LEU A 397 -13.69 22.74 1.25
N VAL A 398 -14.10 21.48 1.46
CA VAL A 398 -13.54 20.65 2.53
C VAL A 398 -12.03 20.44 2.33
N LYS A 399 -11.57 20.17 1.09
CA LYS A 399 -10.12 20.04 0.80
C LYS A 399 -9.38 21.35 1.03
N TRP A 400 -9.99 22.48 0.67
CA TRP A 400 -9.42 23.79 0.89
C TRP A 400 -9.28 24.10 2.39
N VAL A 401 -10.29 23.81 3.22
CA VAL A 401 -10.21 23.93 4.69
C VAL A 401 -9.05 23.12 5.26
N ASP A 402 -8.86 21.89 4.77
CA ASP A 402 -7.84 20.98 5.29
C ASP A 402 -6.39 21.43 5.00
N ILE A 403 -6.16 22.24 3.98
CA ILE A 403 -4.83 22.75 3.64
C ILE A 403 -4.53 24.14 4.25
N GLN A 404 -5.52 24.78 4.89
CA GLN A 404 -5.31 26.07 5.51
C GLN A 404 -4.21 26.02 6.57
N PRO A 405 -3.36 27.07 6.68
CA PRO A 405 -2.27 27.09 7.65
C PRO A 405 -2.72 26.78 9.07
N HIS A 406 -3.82 27.36 9.53
CA HIS A 406 -4.38 27.10 10.86
C HIS A 406 -4.73 25.61 11.06
N THR A 407 -5.39 24.99 10.08
CA THR A 407 -5.73 23.55 10.15
C THR A 407 -4.49 22.67 10.23
N ILE A 408 -3.46 22.97 9.43
CA ILE A 408 -2.18 22.25 9.44
C ILE A 408 -1.49 22.43 10.80
N THR A 409 -1.48 23.64 11.36
CA THR A 409 -0.88 23.95 12.66
C THR A 409 -1.55 23.16 13.79
N GLU A 410 -2.88 23.20 13.90
CA GLU A 410 -3.62 22.48 14.93
C GLU A 410 -3.43 20.95 14.83
N LYS A 411 -3.55 20.39 13.62
CA LYS A 411 -3.30 18.95 13.43
C LYS A 411 -1.86 18.57 13.79
N THR A 412 -0.88 19.41 13.42
CA THR A 412 0.53 19.17 13.76
C THR A 412 0.76 19.20 15.26
N LYS A 413 0.15 20.16 15.97
CA LYS A 413 0.22 20.28 17.43
C LYS A 413 -0.28 19.00 18.11
N ILE A 414 -1.50 18.53 17.75
CA ILE A 414 -2.07 17.30 18.30
C ILE A 414 -1.16 16.08 18.02
N MET A 415 -0.63 15.96 16.80
CA MET A 415 0.28 14.87 16.44
C MET A 415 1.57 14.91 17.24
N LEU A 416 2.18 16.09 17.44
CA LEU A 416 3.41 16.26 18.20
C LEU A 416 3.21 16.02 19.69
N GLU A 417 2.15 16.55 20.29
CA GLU A 417 1.81 16.31 21.69
C GLU A 417 1.66 14.80 21.95
N HIS A 418 0.86 14.11 21.13
CA HIS A 418 0.74 12.65 21.24
C HIS A 418 2.08 11.94 21.03
N PHE A 419 2.88 12.38 20.05
CA PHE A 419 4.18 11.77 19.78
C PHE A 419 5.13 11.92 20.96
N VAL A 420 5.23 13.09 21.55
CA VAL A 420 6.12 13.39 22.71
C VAL A 420 5.66 12.65 23.95
N ASP A 421 4.36 12.69 24.24
CA ASP A 421 3.81 12.13 25.48
C ASP A 421 3.73 10.60 25.48
N HIS A 422 3.47 10.00 24.34
CA HIS A 422 3.23 8.56 24.20
C HIS A 422 4.27 7.86 23.31
N THR A 423 4.31 8.17 22.04
CA THR A 423 5.08 7.40 21.03
C THR A 423 6.56 7.40 21.31
N SER A 424 7.12 8.58 21.63
CA SER A 424 8.56 8.75 21.85
C SER A 424 9.11 7.86 22.96
N LYS A 425 8.28 7.55 23.96
CA LYS A 425 8.61 6.73 25.15
C LYS A 425 8.49 5.23 24.90
N LYS A 426 7.72 4.84 23.87
CA LYS A 426 7.51 3.42 23.52
C LYS A 426 8.78 2.77 22.95
N ILE A 427 8.81 1.45 22.99
CA ILE A 427 9.91 0.61 22.49
C ILE A 427 11.25 1.03 23.13
N SER A 428 11.26 1.18 24.46
CA SER A 428 12.42 1.64 25.25
C SER A 428 12.98 2.98 24.76
N GLY A 429 12.09 3.93 24.46
CA GLY A 429 12.47 5.26 24.00
C GLY A 429 12.85 5.33 22.51
N LYS A 430 12.50 4.35 21.68
CA LYS A 430 12.82 4.28 20.24
C LYS A 430 11.61 4.35 19.30
N GLY A 431 10.37 4.48 19.85
CA GLY A 431 9.14 4.52 19.06
C GLY A 431 9.18 5.58 17.96
N ARG A 432 8.70 5.26 16.75
CA ARG A 432 8.64 6.13 15.58
C ARG A 432 7.20 6.34 15.14
N GLY A 433 6.95 7.46 14.46
CA GLY A 433 5.64 7.79 13.90
C GLY A 433 5.68 7.99 12.39
N MET A 434 4.53 7.77 11.76
CA MET A 434 4.30 8.06 10.34
C MET A 434 3.07 8.94 10.20
N VAL A 435 3.17 10.00 9.39
CA VAL A 435 2.05 10.86 9.03
C VAL A 435 1.66 10.56 7.59
N VAL A 436 0.44 10.10 7.36
CA VAL A 436 -0.10 9.77 6.04
C VAL A 436 -0.96 10.92 5.54
N THR A 437 -0.51 11.59 4.48
CA THR A 437 -1.16 12.77 3.95
C THR A 437 -1.92 12.50 2.65
N ARG A 438 -2.96 13.32 2.38
CA ARG A 438 -3.80 13.17 1.20
C ARG A 438 -3.14 13.61 -0.10
N SER A 439 -2.24 14.59 -0.07
CA SER A 439 -1.51 15.07 -1.25
C SER A 439 -0.06 15.38 -0.96
N ARG A 440 0.73 15.52 -2.02
CA ARG A 440 2.14 15.91 -1.93
C ARG A 440 2.31 17.32 -1.35
N LEU A 441 1.39 18.24 -1.65
CA LEU A 441 1.40 19.60 -1.10
C LEU A 441 1.15 19.56 0.42
N HIS A 442 0.22 18.73 0.91
CA HIS A 442 0.07 18.52 2.35
C HIS A 442 1.35 17.98 2.99
N CYS A 443 2.09 17.08 2.31
CA CYS A 443 3.39 16.60 2.78
C CYS A 443 4.38 17.74 3.01
N VAL A 444 4.44 18.71 2.06
CA VAL A 444 5.28 19.90 2.13
C VAL A 444 4.85 20.79 3.29
N LYS A 445 3.57 21.17 3.35
CA LYS A 445 3.03 22.04 4.42
C LYS A 445 3.24 21.43 5.81
N TYR A 446 2.94 20.16 5.99
CA TYR A 446 3.20 19.46 7.26
C TYR A 446 4.70 19.45 7.62
N LYS A 447 5.59 19.18 6.66
CA LYS A 447 7.03 19.16 6.95
C LYS A 447 7.52 20.51 7.46
N LEU A 448 7.12 21.60 6.81
CA LEU A 448 7.49 22.96 7.22
C LEU A 448 6.96 23.24 8.63
N GLU A 449 5.71 22.89 8.90
CA GLU A 449 5.09 23.13 10.19
C GLU A 449 5.64 22.23 11.31
N PHE A 450 5.91 20.95 11.03
CA PHE A 450 6.60 20.07 11.97
C PHE A 450 7.99 20.59 12.33
N ASP A 451 8.77 21.06 11.35
CA ASP A 451 10.10 21.62 11.58
C ASP A 451 10.02 22.87 12.46
N ARG A 452 9.02 23.73 12.25
CA ARG A 452 8.78 24.93 13.07
C ARG A 452 8.46 24.56 14.51
N GLN A 453 7.42 23.76 14.74
CA GLN A 453 6.97 23.39 16.08
C GLN A 453 8.01 22.54 16.84
N MET A 454 8.66 21.59 16.17
CA MET A 454 9.75 20.80 16.79
C MET A 454 10.90 21.68 17.24
N LYS A 455 11.24 22.73 16.49
CA LYS A 455 12.28 23.70 16.87
C LYS A 455 11.84 24.51 18.08
N GLU A 456 10.60 24.99 18.13
CA GLU A 456 10.02 25.72 19.26
C GLU A 456 10.00 24.87 20.53
N MET A 457 9.65 23.59 20.42
CA MET A 457 9.66 22.62 21.52
C MET A 457 11.06 22.10 21.88
N ASN A 458 12.13 22.54 21.20
CA ASN A 458 13.51 22.08 21.37
C ASN A 458 13.65 20.55 21.37
N LEU A 459 12.96 19.87 20.45
CA LEU A 459 13.00 18.39 20.36
C LEU A 459 14.36 17.91 19.82
N PRO A 460 14.93 16.82 20.37
CA PRO A 460 16.25 16.31 19.97
C PRO A 460 16.23 15.48 18.67
N TYR A 461 15.13 15.43 17.96
CA TYR A 461 14.93 14.67 16.73
C TYR A 461 14.11 15.47 15.71
N GLY A 462 14.25 15.10 14.46
CA GLY A 462 13.54 15.72 13.34
C GLY A 462 12.61 14.75 12.62
N CYS A 463 12.00 15.27 11.55
CA CYS A 463 11.14 14.51 10.65
C CYS A 463 11.69 14.49 9.22
N LEU A 464 11.32 13.44 8.46
CA LEU A 464 11.61 13.30 7.03
C LEU A 464 10.31 13.30 6.23
N VAL A 465 10.42 13.62 4.93
CA VAL A 465 9.31 13.47 3.98
C VAL A 465 9.57 12.35 2.98
N GLY A 466 8.48 11.74 2.47
CA GLY A 466 8.52 10.71 1.43
C GLY A 466 7.40 10.93 0.40
N PHE A 467 7.74 11.50 -0.76
CA PHE A 467 6.83 11.65 -1.89
C PHE A 467 7.60 11.63 -3.22
N SER A 468 6.90 11.50 -4.35
CA SER A 468 7.53 11.42 -5.67
C SER A 468 7.30 12.68 -6.49
N GLY A 469 8.31 13.07 -7.30
CA GLY A 469 8.22 14.21 -8.21
C GLY A 469 8.47 15.55 -7.53
N THR A 470 8.10 16.63 -8.23
CA THR A 470 8.20 18.02 -7.77
C THR A 470 6.83 18.56 -7.40
N VAL A 471 6.75 19.37 -6.38
CA VAL A 471 5.52 20.06 -5.92
C VAL A 471 5.78 21.56 -5.96
N HIS A 472 4.93 22.26 -6.67
CA HIS A 472 4.89 23.73 -6.63
C HIS A 472 3.97 24.17 -5.49
N ASP A 473 4.45 25.05 -4.63
CA ASP A 473 3.65 25.67 -3.58
C ASP A 473 3.38 27.12 -3.97
N GLU A 474 2.13 27.43 -4.25
CA GLU A 474 1.71 28.78 -4.71
C GLU A 474 1.90 29.83 -3.62
N ASP A 475 1.79 29.46 -2.32
CA ASP A 475 1.94 30.42 -1.21
C ASP A 475 3.39 30.89 -1.04
N SER A 476 4.35 29.99 -1.26
CA SER A 476 5.78 30.31 -1.16
C SER A 476 6.45 30.58 -2.52
N GLU A 477 5.74 30.36 -3.63
CA GLU A 477 6.25 30.40 -5.02
C GLU A 477 7.50 29.50 -5.22
N MET A 478 7.61 28.41 -4.43
CA MET A 478 8.77 27.52 -4.44
C MET A 478 8.42 26.12 -4.92
N ASP A 479 9.39 25.50 -5.58
CA ASP A 479 9.33 24.09 -5.98
C ASP A 479 10.03 23.21 -4.94
N TYR A 480 9.30 22.23 -4.44
CA TYR A 480 9.80 21.27 -3.45
C TYR A 480 9.93 19.87 -4.03
N THR A 481 11.02 19.20 -3.69
CA THR A 481 11.25 17.79 -3.94
C THR A 481 11.59 17.09 -2.62
N GLU A 482 11.40 15.77 -2.56
CA GLU A 482 11.82 15.00 -1.38
C GLU A 482 13.29 15.24 -1.04
N SER A 483 14.16 15.32 -2.07
CA SER A 483 15.59 15.55 -1.87
C SER A 483 15.92 16.95 -1.34
N SER A 484 15.22 18.00 -1.83
CA SER A 484 15.43 19.36 -1.34
C SER A 484 14.99 19.53 0.10
N MET A 485 13.87 18.89 0.50
CA MET A 485 13.33 18.99 1.85
C MET A 485 14.09 18.16 2.89
N ASN A 486 14.61 16.98 2.49
CA ASN A 486 15.36 16.11 3.39
C ASN A 486 16.87 16.43 3.45
N GLY A 487 17.39 17.21 2.47
CA GLY A 487 18.81 17.55 2.38
C GLY A 487 19.71 16.42 1.84
N PHE A 488 19.14 15.34 1.29
CA PHE A 488 19.87 14.22 0.70
C PHE A 488 19.04 13.53 -0.40
N SER A 489 19.67 12.61 -1.16
CA SER A 489 18.99 11.89 -2.24
C SER A 489 17.79 11.07 -1.75
N GLN A 490 16.67 11.13 -2.48
CA GLN A 490 15.44 10.39 -2.19
C GLN A 490 15.62 8.86 -2.04
N ASN A 491 16.68 8.29 -2.59
CA ASN A 491 16.99 6.86 -2.45
C ASN A 491 17.52 6.51 -1.06
N LEU A 492 17.95 7.49 -0.27
CA LEU A 492 18.49 7.32 1.07
C LEU A 492 17.48 7.55 2.17
N THR A 493 16.24 7.95 1.85
CA THR A 493 15.22 8.31 2.85
C THR A 493 14.91 7.15 3.78
N GLU A 494 14.72 5.94 3.26
CA GLU A 494 14.48 4.75 4.08
C GLU A 494 15.67 4.41 4.99
N GLU A 495 16.89 4.52 4.46
CA GLU A 495 18.11 4.24 5.23
C GLU A 495 18.33 5.29 6.32
N ASN A 496 18.17 6.57 5.98
CA ASN A 496 18.36 7.66 6.92
C ASN A 496 17.24 7.70 7.99
N PHE A 497 16.02 7.26 7.67
CA PHE A 497 14.98 7.15 8.68
C PHE A 497 15.33 6.14 9.80
N LYS A 498 16.26 5.21 9.57
CA LYS A 498 16.79 4.30 10.62
C LYS A 498 17.74 4.99 11.58
N ASP A 499 18.21 6.20 11.27
CA ASP A 499 19.02 7.00 12.18
C ASP A 499 18.16 7.52 13.35
N PRO A 500 18.64 7.41 14.61
CA PRO A 500 17.90 7.91 15.80
C PRO A 500 17.54 9.38 15.77
N GLN A 501 18.24 10.21 14.98
CA GLN A 501 17.93 11.62 14.82
C GLN A 501 16.60 11.90 14.10
N TYR A 502 16.07 10.91 13.37
CA TYR A 502 14.77 11.04 12.70
C TYR A 502 13.75 10.09 13.31
N ARG A 503 12.63 10.63 13.78
CA ARG A 503 11.62 9.87 14.52
C ARG A 503 10.23 9.90 13.87
N LEU A 504 9.99 10.85 12.97
CA LEU A 504 8.74 11.02 12.23
C LEU A 504 8.99 10.98 10.72
N LEU A 505 8.07 10.34 9.99
CA LEU A 505 8.11 10.24 8.53
C LEU A 505 6.77 10.69 7.96
N ILE A 506 6.76 11.76 7.18
CA ILE A 506 5.57 12.34 6.57
C ILE A 506 5.49 11.86 5.12
N VAL A 507 4.41 11.18 4.74
CA VAL A 507 4.34 10.46 3.46
C VAL A 507 3.07 10.76 2.66
N ASN A 508 3.25 10.78 1.33
CA ASN A 508 2.13 10.71 0.39
C ASN A 508 2.40 9.58 -0.62
N ASN A 509 1.56 8.55 -0.62
CA ASN A 509 1.64 7.33 -1.43
C ASN A 509 2.96 6.53 -1.31
N LYS A 510 4.11 7.18 -1.27
CA LYS A 510 5.41 6.55 -1.04
C LYS A 510 5.49 6.03 0.41
N PHE A 511 6.04 4.84 0.60
CA PHE A 511 6.18 4.14 1.90
C PHE A 511 4.88 3.65 2.56
N GLN A 512 3.70 3.94 2.01
CA GLN A 512 2.44 3.34 2.49
C GLN A 512 2.37 1.84 2.18
N THR A 513 3.08 1.40 1.14
CA THR A 513 3.25 -0.02 0.80
C THR A 513 4.74 -0.36 0.70
N GLY A 514 5.11 -1.61 1.06
CA GLY A 514 6.48 -2.12 0.91
C GLY A 514 7.52 -1.57 1.89
N PHE A 515 7.15 -0.69 2.81
CA PHE A 515 8.05 -0.15 3.83
C PHE A 515 8.10 -1.05 5.07
N ASP A 516 9.31 -1.35 5.56
CA ASP A 516 9.52 -2.23 6.71
C ASP A 516 10.36 -1.53 7.79
N GLU A 517 9.69 -0.98 8.80
CA GLU A 517 10.28 -0.33 9.95
C GLU A 517 9.66 -0.86 11.25
N PRO A 518 10.27 -1.82 11.92
CA PRO A 518 9.71 -2.43 13.13
C PRO A 518 9.50 -1.45 14.29
N LEU A 519 10.27 -0.35 14.34
CA LEU A 519 10.14 0.69 15.38
C LEU A 519 8.94 1.62 15.13
N LEU A 520 8.26 1.51 13.99
CA LEU A 520 7.07 2.29 13.67
C LEU A 520 5.92 1.86 14.59
N HIS A 521 5.54 2.73 15.51
CA HIS A 521 4.55 2.48 16.56
C HIS A 521 3.23 3.19 16.30
N THR A 522 3.28 4.44 15.83
CA THR A 522 2.10 5.31 15.70
C THR A 522 1.93 5.74 14.24
N MET A 523 0.70 5.78 13.78
CA MET A 523 0.32 6.35 12.49
C MET A 523 -0.70 7.47 12.70
N PHE A 524 -0.40 8.63 12.13
CA PHE A 524 -1.28 9.77 12.05
C PHE A 524 -1.86 9.82 10.64
N VAL A 525 -3.19 9.74 10.52
CA VAL A 525 -3.87 9.60 9.23
C VAL A 525 -4.63 10.89 8.91
N ASP A 526 -4.17 11.61 7.89
CA ASP A 526 -4.88 12.75 7.29
C ASP A 526 -5.13 12.49 5.80
N LYS A 527 -5.68 11.31 5.53
CA LYS A 527 -6.04 10.85 4.20
C LYS A 527 -7.22 9.91 4.30
N ARG A 528 -8.15 9.99 3.33
CA ARG A 528 -9.19 8.98 3.20
C ARG A 528 -8.55 7.65 2.81
N LEU A 529 -8.80 6.63 3.61
CA LEU A 529 -8.35 5.27 3.39
C LEU A 529 -9.56 4.38 3.15
N SER A 530 -9.52 3.53 2.12
CA SER A 530 -10.60 2.57 1.83
C SER A 530 -10.02 1.27 1.27
N GLY A 531 -10.78 0.17 1.41
CA GLY A 531 -10.48 -1.12 0.83
C GLY A 531 -9.03 -1.58 1.06
N LEU A 532 -8.40 -2.08 0.01
CA LEU A 532 -7.04 -2.61 0.04
C LEU A 532 -5.99 -1.62 0.53
N GLN A 533 -6.10 -0.35 0.11
CA GLN A 533 -5.13 0.69 0.50
C GLN A 533 -5.14 0.93 2.02
N CYS A 534 -6.33 0.89 2.64
CA CYS A 534 -6.48 0.98 4.10
C CYS A 534 -5.69 -0.12 4.80
N VAL A 535 -5.94 -1.37 4.44
CA VAL A 535 -5.29 -2.55 5.04
C VAL A 535 -3.77 -2.49 4.87
N GLN A 536 -3.29 -2.17 3.66
CA GLN A 536 -1.86 -2.10 3.37
C GLN A 536 -1.14 -0.98 4.12
N THR A 537 -1.79 0.19 4.24
CA THR A 537 -1.21 1.35 4.93
C THR A 537 -1.11 1.08 6.43
N LEU A 538 -2.22 0.71 7.09
CA LEU A 538 -2.25 0.48 8.54
C LEU A 538 -1.40 -0.71 8.95
N SER A 539 -1.29 -1.74 8.12
CA SER A 539 -0.43 -2.91 8.38
C SER A 539 1.08 -2.59 8.41
N ARG A 540 1.51 -1.37 8.11
CA ARG A 540 2.91 -0.95 8.35
C ARG A 540 3.25 -0.93 9.84
N LEU A 541 2.25 -0.74 10.71
CA LEU A 541 2.42 -0.74 12.16
C LEU A 541 2.55 -2.14 12.77
N ASN A 542 2.07 -3.18 12.10
CA ASN A 542 1.84 -4.51 12.69
C ASN A 542 3.11 -5.32 13.02
N ARG A 543 4.31 -4.80 12.71
CA ARG A 543 5.58 -5.50 12.96
C ARG A 543 5.85 -5.64 14.45
N THR A 544 6.20 -6.86 14.87
CA THR A 544 6.62 -7.16 16.25
C THR A 544 8.13 -7.02 16.41
N ILE A 545 8.54 -6.42 17.49
CA ILE A 545 9.93 -6.37 17.95
C ILE A 545 9.94 -6.41 19.48
N ASN A 546 11.06 -6.81 20.07
CA ASN A 546 11.17 -6.84 21.51
C ASN A 546 10.91 -5.45 22.13
N GLY A 547 9.95 -5.36 23.04
CA GLY A 547 9.51 -4.13 23.69
C GLY A 547 8.41 -3.37 22.94
N LYS A 548 7.86 -3.90 21.83
CA LYS A 548 6.69 -3.38 21.16
C LYS A 548 5.52 -4.34 21.33
N ASN A 549 4.55 -3.94 22.15
CA ASN A 549 3.39 -4.75 22.51
C ASN A 549 2.07 -4.18 21.98
N ASP A 550 2.11 -2.96 21.48
CA ASP A 550 0.95 -2.19 21.01
C ASP A 550 1.31 -1.35 19.79
N THR A 551 0.29 -0.82 19.14
CA THR A 551 0.36 0.17 18.08
C THR A 551 -0.71 1.22 18.33
N PHE A 552 -0.61 2.37 17.71
CA PHE A 552 -1.59 3.44 17.86
C PHE A 552 -1.89 4.10 16.51
N VAL A 553 -3.17 4.36 16.26
CA VAL A 553 -3.62 5.13 15.09
C VAL A 553 -4.43 6.32 15.56
N LEU A 554 -4.09 7.50 15.02
CA LEU A 554 -4.84 8.72 15.21
C LEU A 554 -5.30 9.21 13.84
N ASP A 555 -6.60 9.28 13.63
CA ASP A 555 -7.24 9.54 12.34
C ASP A 555 -8.08 10.82 12.37
N PHE A 556 -7.85 11.70 11.38
CA PHE A 556 -8.57 12.97 11.23
C PHE A 556 -9.66 12.94 10.14
N VAL A 557 -9.81 11.80 9.43
CA VAL A 557 -10.60 11.78 8.18
C VAL A 557 -11.58 10.62 8.12
N ASN A 558 -11.21 9.45 8.62
CA ASN A 558 -11.96 8.23 8.38
C ASN A 558 -12.83 7.85 9.58
N GLU A 559 -14.06 7.44 9.30
CA GLU A 559 -14.96 6.88 10.30
C GLU A 559 -14.56 5.43 10.64
N PRO A 560 -14.70 4.99 11.92
CA PRO A 560 -14.35 3.63 12.33
C PRO A 560 -15.02 2.53 11.50
N ASP A 561 -16.27 2.74 11.08
CA ASP A 561 -17.03 1.79 10.28
C ASP A 561 -16.41 1.58 8.89
N MET A 562 -15.94 2.64 8.24
CA MET A 562 -15.26 2.55 6.94
C MET A 562 -13.95 1.76 7.03
N ILE A 563 -13.21 1.95 8.12
CA ILE A 563 -11.98 1.20 8.40
C ILE A 563 -12.31 -0.27 8.64
N ARG A 564 -13.31 -0.56 9.50
CA ARG A 564 -13.79 -1.92 9.76
C ARG A 564 -14.17 -2.64 8.47
N ASP A 565 -14.98 -2.00 7.63
CA ASP A 565 -15.43 -2.58 6.35
C ASP A 565 -14.26 -2.87 5.41
N SER A 566 -13.24 -2.00 5.39
CA SER A 566 -12.01 -2.24 4.60
C SER A 566 -11.22 -3.48 5.06
N PHE A 567 -11.29 -3.86 6.34
CA PHE A 567 -10.57 -5.01 6.88
C PHE A 567 -11.33 -6.33 6.76
N LYS A 568 -12.67 -6.32 6.70
CA LYS A 568 -13.52 -7.52 6.70
C LYS A 568 -13.09 -8.57 5.69
N ASP A 569 -12.83 -8.17 4.45
CA ASP A 569 -12.52 -9.08 3.33
C ASP A 569 -11.17 -9.78 3.48
N TYR A 570 -10.27 -9.24 4.30
CA TYR A 570 -8.87 -9.69 4.42
C TYR A 570 -8.52 -10.22 5.81
N TYR A 571 -9.43 -10.14 6.77
CA TYR A 571 -9.14 -10.47 8.16
C TYR A 571 -8.97 -11.97 8.39
N GLU A 572 -9.82 -12.81 7.81
CA GLU A 572 -9.69 -14.29 7.87
C GLU A 572 -9.07 -14.85 6.59
N GLY A 573 -9.70 -14.64 5.47
CA GLY A 573 -9.23 -15.14 4.17
C GLY A 573 -10.17 -14.61 3.11
N THR A 574 -9.77 -14.66 1.85
CA THR A 574 -10.56 -14.13 0.75
C THR A 574 -11.04 -15.30 -0.13
N ILE A 575 -12.34 -15.40 -0.32
CA ILE A 575 -13.01 -16.43 -1.11
C ILE A 575 -13.84 -15.73 -2.18
N LEU A 576 -13.69 -16.14 -3.44
CA LEU A 576 -14.54 -15.67 -4.52
C LEU A 576 -15.67 -16.69 -4.73
N SER A 577 -16.92 -16.26 -4.50
CA SER A 577 -18.10 -17.13 -4.50
C SER A 577 -18.48 -17.62 -5.89
N GLU A 578 -18.33 -16.78 -6.92
CA GLU A 578 -18.76 -17.08 -8.29
C GLU A 578 -17.76 -16.57 -9.33
N GLU A 579 -17.82 -17.13 -10.54
CA GLU A 579 -17.09 -16.63 -11.70
C GLU A 579 -17.79 -15.38 -12.26
N THR A 580 -17.00 -14.48 -12.83
CA THR A 580 -17.53 -13.30 -13.54
C THR A 580 -18.32 -13.74 -14.78
N ASP A 581 -19.60 -13.36 -14.90
CA ASP A 581 -20.46 -13.72 -16.02
C ASP A 581 -20.04 -13.01 -17.32
N PRO A 582 -19.60 -13.77 -18.34
CA PRO A 582 -19.21 -13.18 -19.64
C PRO A 582 -20.35 -12.50 -20.39
N ASN A 583 -21.61 -12.90 -20.15
CA ASN A 583 -22.76 -12.37 -20.89
C ASN A 583 -23.05 -10.90 -20.52
N ARG A 584 -22.59 -10.44 -19.37
CA ARG A 584 -22.74 -9.05 -18.96
C ARG A 584 -22.08 -8.06 -19.94
N LEU A 585 -21.07 -8.52 -20.70
CA LEU A 585 -20.40 -7.70 -21.69
C LEU A 585 -21.35 -7.28 -22.84
N TYR A 586 -22.22 -8.19 -23.28
CA TYR A 586 -23.23 -7.90 -24.31
C TYR A 586 -24.29 -6.92 -23.82
N PHE A 587 -24.62 -6.99 -22.52
CA PHE A 587 -25.51 -6.01 -21.94
C PHE A 587 -24.92 -4.60 -21.97
N ILE A 588 -23.66 -4.44 -21.55
CA ILE A 588 -22.98 -3.13 -21.57
C ILE A 588 -22.75 -2.64 -23.00
N GLU A 589 -22.46 -3.54 -23.96
CA GLU A 589 -22.41 -3.18 -25.37
C GLU A 589 -23.71 -2.54 -25.85
N GLN A 590 -24.85 -3.12 -25.49
CA GLN A 590 -26.16 -2.57 -25.84
C GLN A 590 -26.40 -1.20 -25.21
N GLU A 591 -26.02 -1.02 -23.93
CA GLU A 591 -26.14 0.27 -23.25
C GLU A 591 -25.29 1.35 -23.94
N VAL A 592 -24.05 1.05 -24.34
CA VAL A 592 -23.21 1.98 -25.12
C VAL A 592 -23.82 2.29 -26.48
N LYS A 593 -24.40 1.32 -27.19
CA LYS A 593 -25.00 1.48 -28.52
C LYS A 593 -26.33 2.25 -28.48
N LYS A 594 -27.04 2.29 -27.39
CA LYS A 594 -28.30 3.07 -27.21
C LYS A 594 -28.13 4.56 -27.50
N PHE A 595 -26.97 5.12 -27.25
CA PHE A 595 -26.69 6.54 -27.52
C PHE A 595 -26.56 6.89 -29.01
N ASN A 596 -26.45 5.91 -29.90
CA ASN A 596 -26.37 6.07 -31.35
C ASN A 596 -25.29 7.06 -31.83
N LEU A 597 -24.18 7.17 -31.10
CA LEU A 597 -23.09 8.09 -31.42
C LEU A 597 -22.11 7.57 -32.46
N PHE A 598 -22.16 6.30 -32.78
CA PHE A 598 -21.32 5.65 -33.81
C PHE A 598 -22.03 4.43 -34.38
N THR A 599 -21.60 4.01 -35.58
CA THR A 599 -22.09 2.82 -36.27
C THR A 599 -21.04 1.73 -36.30
N ASP A 600 -21.46 0.48 -36.49
CA ASP A 600 -20.53 -0.65 -36.64
C ASP A 600 -19.58 -0.46 -37.85
N ASP A 601 -20.04 0.17 -38.93
CA ASP A 601 -19.19 0.52 -40.07
C ASP A 601 -18.08 1.52 -39.70
N LEU A 602 -18.36 2.46 -38.80
CA LEU A 602 -17.37 3.41 -38.32
C LEU A 602 -16.30 2.71 -37.46
N VAL A 603 -16.75 1.76 -36.63
CA VAL A 603 -15.87 0.91 -35.81
C VAL A 603 -14.96 0.07 -36.71
N GLU A 604 -15.51 -0.57 -37.78
CA GLU A 604 -14.72 -1.34 -38.73
C GLU A 604 -13.70 -0.47 -39.45
N LYS A 605 -14.12 0.67 -39.96
CA LYS A 605 -13.23 1.64 -40.63
C LYS A 605 -12.08 2.07 -39.73
N PHE A 606 -12.35 2.32 -38.47
CA PHE A 606 -11.33 2.69 -37.49
C PHE A 606 -10.31 1.58 -37.26
N VAL A 607 -10.79 0.34 -37.08
CA VAL A 607 -9.95 -0.83 -36.83
C VAL A 607 -9.13 -1.22 -38.08
N ASP A 608 -9.70 -1.12 -39.24
CA ASP A 608 -8.98 -1.33 -40.52
C ASP A 608 -7.82 -0.36 -40.71
N ILE A 609 -8.01 0.89 -40.27
CA ILE A 609 -6.95 1.88 -40.25
C ILE A 609 -5.93 1.53 -39.15
N PHE A 610 -6.37 1.14 -37.96
CA PHE A 610 -5.51 0.82 -36.82
C PHE A 610 -4.51 -0.32 -37.11
N TYR A 611 -4.90 -1.34 -37.91
CA TYR A 611 -4.03 -2.48 -38.21
C TYR A 611 -3.12 -2.28 -39.43
N LYS A 612 -3.24 -1.20 -40.19
CA LYS A 612 -2.31 -0.88 -41.30
C LYS A 612 -0.96 -0.42 -40.70
N LYS A 613 0.15 -0.93 -41.22
CA LYS A 613 1.51 -0.50 -40.84
C LYS A 613 1.79 0.94 -41.32
N ASP A 614 2.44 1.75 -40.50
CA ASP A 614 2.96 3.09 -40.82
C ASP A 614 1.92 4.20 -41.10
N ILE A 615 0.82 4.24 -40.36
CA ILE A 615 -0.17 5.30 -40.48
C ILE A 615 0.08 6.43 -39.48
N PRO A 616 -0.03 7.70 -39.87
CA PRO A 616 -0.01 8.83 -38.94
C PRO A 616 -1.19 8.77 -37.97
N LEU A 617 -0.91 9.00 -36.69
CA LEU A 617 -1.93 9.04 -35.60
C LEU A 617 -3.09 10.00 -35.92
N GLU A 618 -2.84 11.01 -36.75
CA GLU A 618 -3.81 12.02 -37.20
C GLU A 618 -4.99 11.41 -37.97
N GLN A 619 -4.78 10.36 -38.80
CA GLN A 619 -5.86 9.70 -39.52
C GLN A 619 -6.80 8.90 -38.60
N LEU A 620 -6.26 8.26 -37.54
CA LEU A 620 -7.07 7.60 -36.51
C LEU A 620 -7.89 8.62 -35.74
N GLN A 621 -7.29 9.77 -35.44
CA GLN A 621 -7.95 10.86 -34.76
C GLN A 621 -9.15 11.42 -35.54
N GLY A 622 -9.01 11.59 -36.86
CA GLY A 622 -10.07 12.10 -37.71
C GLY A 622 -11.34 11.24 -37.76
N VAL A 623 -11.21 9.91 -37.63
CA VAL A 623 -12.39 9.02 -37.58
C VAL A 623 -13.17 9.19 -36.28
N LEU A 624 -12.48 9.45 -35.16
CA LEU A 624 -13.12 9.64 -33.87
C LEU A 624 -13.79 11.03 -33.72
N ASP A 625 -13.40 12.02 -34.53
CA ASP A 625 -13.92 13.37 -34.43
C ASP A 625 -15.44 13.42 -34.64
N PHE A 626 -15.97 12.60 -35.55
CA PHE A 626 -17.42 12.51 -35.77
C PHE A 626 -18.16 12.11 -34.49
N THR A 627 -17.71 11.08 -33.83
CA THR A 627 -18.32 10.61 -32.56
C THR A 627 -18.19 11.64 -31.43
N VAL A 628 -17.04 12.34 -31.38
CA VAL A 628 -16.82 13.40 -30.38
C VAL A 628 -17.72 14.61 -30.61
N GLU A 629 -17.97 14.99 -31.87
CA GLU A 629 -18.87 16.08 -32.23
C GLU A 629 -20.33 15.76 -31.88
N ASP A 630 -20.76 14.52 -32.14
CA ASP A 630 -22.10 14.08 -31.77
C ASP A 630 -22.26 13.94 -30.24
N TRP A 631 -21.23 13.44 -29.54
CA TRP A 631 -21.19 13.41 -28.09
C TRP A 631 -21.32 14.79 -27.43
N LYS A 632 -20.72 15.83 -28.01
CA LYS A 632 -20.85 17.22 -27.53
C LYS A 632 -22.26 17.79 -27.64
N LYS A 633 -23.14 17.19 -28.44
CA LYS A 633 -24.55 17.61 -28.62
C LYS A 633 -25.45 17.01 -27.55
N LEU A 634 -24.99 15.98 -26.85
CA LEU A 634 -25.73 15.36 -25.73
C LEU A 634 -25.80 16.31 -24.55
N GLU A 635 -26.82 16.14 -23.73
CA GLU A 635 -26.90 16.79 -22.43
C GLU A 635 -25.76 16.30 -21.50
N ASP A 636 -25.39 17.11 -20.53
CA ASP A 636 -24.25 16.87 -19.65
C ASP A 636 -24.34 15.51 -18.93
N ASN A 637 -25.53 15.10 -18.54
CA ASN A 637 -25.79 13.81 -17.87
C ASN A 637 -25.63 12.63 -18.81
N GLU A 638 -26.14 12.74 -20.03
CA GLU A 638 -25.98 11.72 -21.09
C GLU A 638 -24.52 11.55 -21.48
N GLN A 639 -23.75 12.65 -21.48
CA GLN A 639 -22.31 12.61 -21.73
C GLN A 639 -21.56 11.80 -20.65
N GLU A 640 -21.91 11.96 -19.38
CA GLU A 640 -21.30 11.21 -18.28
C GLU A 640 -21.75 9.75 -18.26
N GLU A 641 -23.04 9.49 -18.51
CA GLU A 641 -23.57 8.14 -18.60
C GLU A 641 -22.90 7.34 -19.72
N PHE A 642 -22.81 7.91 -20.91
CA PHE A 642 -22.08 7.30 -22.02
C PHE A 642 -20.63 7.00 -21.67
N ARG A 643 -19.93 7.95 -21.06
CA ARG A 643 -18.55 7.76 -20.62
C ARG A 643 -18.41 6.64 -19.58
N SER A 644 -19.32 6.56 -18.62
CA SER A 644 -19.37 5.51 -17.61
C SER A 644 -19.55 4.12 -18.25
N HIS A 645 -20.48 4.00 -19.20
CA HIS A 645 -20.70 2.75 -19.95
C HIS A 645 -19.47 2.33 -20.78
N ILE A 646 -18.82 3.27 -21.46
CA ILE A 646 -17.57 3.01 -22.17
C ILE A 646 -16.49 2.48 -21.23
N GLN A 647 -16.30 3.13 -20.09
CA GLN A 647 -15.28 2.72 -19.11
C GLN A 647 -15.60 1.34 -18.55
N SER A 648 -16.88 1.07 -18.26
CA SER A 648 -17.34 -0.23 -17.78
C SER A 648 -17.13 -1.32 -18.85
N PHE A 649 -17.44 -1.04 -20.11
CA PHE A 649 -17.17 -1.96 -21.22
C PHE A 649 -15.67 -2.25 -21.37
N ILE A 650 -14.83 -1.23 -21.37
CA ILE A 650 -13.37 -1.38 -21.51
C ILE A 650 -12.80 -2.20 -20.37
N ARG A 651 -13.26 -1.97 -19.12
CA ARG A 651 -12.85 -2.72 -17.93
C ARG A 651 -13.27 -4.17 -18.03
N LEU A 652 -14.54 -4.42 -18.29
CA LEU A 652 -15.09 -5.75 -18.31
C LEU A 652 -14.56 -6.58 -19.49
N TYR A 653 -14.48 -6.03 -20.70
CA TYR A 653 -13.88 -6.69 -21.85
C TYR A 653 -12.42 -7.06 -21.60
N GLY A 654 -11.62 -6.09 -21.14
CA GLY A 654 -10.23 -6.33 -20.76
C GLY A 654 -10.06 -7.40 -19.67
N TYR A 655 -11.08 -7.66 -18.86
CA TYR A 655 -11.08 -8.70 -17.84
C TYR A 655 -11.55 -10.05 -18.39
N ILE A 656 -12.72 -10.11 -19.07
CA ILE A 656 -13.32 -11.36 -19.55
C ILE A 656 -12.45 -12.04 -20.60
N THR A 657 -11.84 -11.28 -21.52
CA THR A 657 -10.92 -11.86 -22.51
C THR A 657 -9.70 -12.52 -21.90
N GLN A 658 -9.49 -12.30 -20.63
CA GLN A 658 -8.39 -12.86 -19.86
C GLN A 658 -8.75 -14.19 -19.17
N ILE A 659 -10.04 -14.44 -18.94
CA ILE A 659 -10.51 -15.64 -18.23
C ILE A 659 -11.06 -16.68 -19.21
N VAL A 660 -11.75 -16.19 -20.23
CA VAL A 660 -12.43 -17.02 -21.22
C VAL A 660 -11.80 -16.79 -22.60
N SER A 661 -11.59 -17.85 -23.38
CA SER A 661 -11.19 -17.74 -24.78
C SER A 661 -12.35 -17.15 -25.57
N PHE A 662 -12.42 -15.85 -25.59
CA PHE A 662 -13.47 -15.10 -26.30
C PHE A 662 -13.11 -14.99 -27.79
N LYS A 663 -14.00 -15.45 -28.67
CA LYS A 663 -13.77 -15.43 -30.12
C LYS A 663 -14.67 -14.44 -30.86
N ASP A 664 -15.22 -13.47 -30.16
CA ASP A 664 -16.09 -12.47 -30.78
C ASP A 664 -15.27 -11.29 -31.31
N ILE A 665 -15.06 -11.31 -32.65
CA ILE A 665 -14.26 -10.28 -33.35
C ILE A 665 -14.94 -8.90 -33.26
N SER A 666 -16.27 -8.84 -33.21
CA SER A 666 -17.01 -7.58 -33.18
C SER A 666 -16.78 -6.85 -31.87
N LEU A 667 -16.79 -7.56 -30.74
CA LEU A 667 -16.47 -6.99 -29.41
C LEU A 667 -15.01 -6.53 -29.29
N GLU A 668 -14.07 -7.25 -29.94
CA GLU A 668 -12.67 -6.82 -29.97
C GLU A 668 -12.50 -5.52 -30.75
N LYS A 669 -13.14 -5.41 -31.90
CA LYS A 669 -13.15 -4.18 -32.71
C LYS A 669 -13.74 -3.02 -31.90
N LEU A 670 -14.87 -3.25 -31.28
CA LEU A 670 -15.52 -2.25 -30.41
C LEU A 670 -14.64 -1.84 -29.23
N PHE A 671 -13.97 -2.79 -28.58
CA PHE A 671 -13.03 -2.49 -27.49
C PHE A 671 -11.90 -1.57 -27.94
N ILE A 672 -11.28 -1.85 -29.09
CA ILE A 672 -10.21 -1.03 -29.64
C ILE A 672 -10.74 0.40 -29.90
N PHE A 673 -11.88 0.52 -30.56
CA PHE A 673 -12.50 1.81 -30.88
C PHE A 673 -12.81 2.60 -29.61
N LEU A 674 -13.54 2.02 -28.65
CA LEU A 674 -13.96 2.68 -27.43
C LEU A 674 -12.77 3.10 -26.54
N ARG A 675 -11.69 2.32 -26.53
CA ARG A 675 -10.47 2.66 -25.80
C ARG A 675 -9.81 3.94 -26.32
N PHE A 676 -9.80 4.15 -27.63
CA PHE A 676 -9.30 5.39 -28.22
C PHE A 676 -10.29 6.55 -28.08
N LEU A 677 -11.58 6.27 -28.25
CA LEU A 677 -12.64 7.26 -28.06
C LEU A 677 -12.62 7.82 -26.62
N ASN A 678 -12.58 6.97 -25.59
CA ASN A 678 -12.53 7.41 -24.19
C ASN A 678 -11.37 8.35 -23.87
N LYS A 679 -10.24 8.15 -24.54
CA LYS A 679 -9.07 9.05 -24.39
C LYS A 679 -9.28 10.40 -25.09
N LYS A 680 -10.09 10.43 -26.16
CA LYS A 680 -10.30 11.61 -26.98
C LYS A 680 -11.49 12.46 -26.50
N LEU A 681 -12.46 11.87 -25.83
CA LEU A 681 -13.60 12.61 -25.27
C LEU A 681 -13.09 13.76 -24.39
N PRO A 682 -13.57 15.01 -24.58
CA PRO A 682 -13.14 16.16 -23.82
C PRO A 682 -13.36 15.92 -22.31
N LYS A 683 -12.34 16.16 -21.51
CA LYS A 683 -12.52 16.23 -20.07
C LYS A 683 -13.24 17.53 -19.75
N ARG A 684 -14.24 17.49 -18.86
CA ARG A 684 -14.87 18.72 -18.37
C ARG A 684 -13.79 19.65 -17.82
N THR A 685 -13.74 20.88 -18.37
CA THR A 685 -12.82 21.91 -17.88
C THR A 685 -13.28 22.41 -16.53
N LEU A 686 -12.41 22.29 -15.54
CA LEU A 686 -12.60 22.76 -14.16
C LEU A 686 -12.48 24.27 -13.99
N ASP A 687 -12.37 25.04 -15.09
CA ASP A 687 -12.08 26.48 -15.09
C ASP A 687 -13.09 27.37 -14.33
N LYS A 688 -14.29 26.86 -14.04
CA LYS A 688 -15.30 27.58 -13.25
C LYS A 688 -15.19 27.38 -11.73
N LEU A 689 -14.39 26.41 -11.27
CA LEU A 689 -14.32 26.04 -9.86
C LEU A 689 -13.18 26.75 -9.09
N THR A 690 -12.15 27.21 -9.78
CA THR A 690 -11.03 27.97 -9.17
C THR A 690 -11.51 29.30 -8.53
N ASP A 691 -12.51 29.94 -9.14
CA ASP A 691 -13.12 31.16 -8.60
C ASP A 691 -13.93 30.94 -7.31
N VAL A 692 -14.32 29.70 -7.02
CA VAL A 692 -15.14 29.38 -5.84
C VAL A 692 -14.31 29.48 -4.56
N VAL A 693 -13.08 29.01 -4.59
CA VAL A 693 -12.17 29.03 -3.42
C VAL A 693 -11.84 30.49 -3.04
N SER A 694 -11.61 31.34 -4.02
CA SER A 694 -11.37 32.79 -3.79
C SER A 694 -12.62 33.54 -3.27
N SER A 695 -13.78 32.92 -3.34
CA SER A 695 -15.09 33.51 -2.91
C SER A 695 -15.50 33.08 -1.51
N VAL A 696 -14.68 32.31 -0.79
CA VAL A 696 -15.00 31.74 0.52
C VAL A 696 -13.86 31.99 1.50
N ASP A 697 -14.20 32.26 2.75
CA ASP A 697 -13.26 32.43 3.85
C ASP A 697 -13.57 31.46 5.01
N LEU A 698 -12.53 31.06 5.74
CA LEU A 698 -12.63 30.19 6.91
C LEU A 698 -12.83 31.03 8.18
N GLU A 699 -14.03 31.08 8.71
CA GLU A 699 -14.36 31.85 9.90
C GLU A 699 -13.87 31.16 11.20
N SER A 700 -14.10 29.87 11.33
CA SER A 700 -13.79 29.12 12.55
C SER A 700 -13.37 27.71 12.20
N PHE A 701 -12.46 27.13 13.03
CA PHE A 701 -12.00 25.75 12.92
C PHE A 701 -11.65 25.19 14.30
N ARG A 702 -12.08 23.92 14.56
CA ARG A 702 -11.74 23.17 15.77
C ARG A 702 -11.66 21.67 15.47
N LEU A 703 -10.80 21.00 16.20
CA LEU A 703 -10.70 19.54 16.23
C LEU A 703 -11.13 19.00 17.59
N GLU A 704 -11.98 18.01 17.62
CA GLU A 704 -12.44 17.36 18.83
C GLU A 704 -12.23 15.85 18.75
N LYS A 705 -11.73 15.26 19.83
CA LYS A 705 -11.58 13.82 19.93
C LYS A 705 -12.96 13.16 19.98
N GLU A 706 -13.28 12.32 19.00
CA GLU A 706 -14.60 11.72 18.85
C GLU A 706 -14.66 10.34 19.50
N THR A 707 -13.74 9.45 19.11
CA THR A 707 -13.71 8.08 19.62
C THR A 707 -12.29 7.69 20.04
N GLU A 708 -12.19 6.80 21.02
CA GLU A 708 -10.96 6.13 21.43
C GLU A 708 -11.31 4.70 21.79
N GLY A 709 -10.69 3.72 21.15
CA GLY A 709 -10.94 2.33 21.47
C GLY A 709 -10.49 1.36 20.37
N SER A 710 -11.03 0.16 20.43
CA SER A 710 -10.74 -0.91 19.49
C SER A 710 -11.85 -1.02 18.43
N ILE A 711 -11.46 -1.12 17.16
CA ILE A 711 -12.37 -1.44 16.07
C ILE A 711 -12.45 -2.97 15.97
N ILE A 712 -13.62 -3.54 16.26
CA ILE A 712 -13.86 -4.98 16.18
C ILE A 712 -14.29 -5.32 14.75
N VAL A 713 -13.61 -6.29 14.15
CA VAL A 713 -13.89 -6.77 12.78
C VAL A 713 -14.63 -8.10 12.86
N ASP A 714 -15.86 -8.14 12.34
CA ASP A 714 -16.57 -9.40 12.06
C ASP A 714 -16.16 -9.87 10.66
N PRO A 715 -15.46 -11.00 10.52
CA PRO A 715 -14.90 -11.41 9.23
C PRO A 715 -15.99 -11.78 8.24
N GLN A 716 -15.84 -11.32 7.00
CA GLN A 716 -16.64 -11.72 5.85
C GLN A 716 -15.67 -12.18 4.75
N PRO A 717 -15.41 -13.49 4.65
CA PRO A 717 -14.40 -14.00 3.72
C PRO A 717 -14.81 -13.98 2.25
N TYR A 718 -16.08 -13.73 1.96
CA TYR A 718 -16.63 -13.75 0.59
C TYR A 718 -16.51 -12.38 -0.05
N ILE A 719 -16.00 -12.34 -1.28
CA ILE A 719 -15.98 -11.17 -2.15
C ILE A 719 -16.83 -11.42 -3.38
N ASP A 720 -17.50 -10.39 -3.87
CA ASP A 720 -18.39 -10.47 -5.03
C ASP A 720 -17.59 -10.50 -6.34
N PRO A 721 -18.11 -11.19 -7.39
CA PRO A 721 -17.52 -11.15 -8.72
C PRO A 721 -17.45 -9.71 -9.28
N ILE A 722 -16.52 -9.48 -10.20
CA ILE A 722 -16.41 -8.16 -10.84
C ILE A 722 -17.70 -7.84 -11.59
N GLY A 723 -18.38 -6.80 -11.17
CA GLY A 723 -19.56 -6.29 -11.85
C GLY A 723 -20.84 -6.19 -11.04
N GLU A 724 -20.90 -6.69 -9.81
CA GLU A 724 -22.05 -6.47 -8.93
C GLU A 724 -22.03 -5.11 -8.22
N GLY A 725 -20.85 -4.50 -8.08
CA GLY A 725 -20.67 -3.19 -7.50
C GLY A 725 -20.75 -2.06 -8.53
N GLY A 726 -21.88 -1.37 -8.65
CA GLY A 726 -21.96 -0.05 -9.22
C GLY A 726 -22.46 0.09 -10.66
N GLY A 727 -23.67 -0.39 -10.93
CA GLY A 727 -24.58 0.37 -11.76
C GLY A 727 -25.23 1.46 -10.90
N GLY A 728 -24.44 2.41 -10.43
CA GLY A 728 -25.02 3.63 -9.88
C GLY A 728 -25.76 4.31 -11.02
N SER A 729 -27.08 4.39 -10.93
CA SER A 729 -27.85 5.33 -11.74
C SER A 729 -27.16 6.68 -11.53
N VAL A 730 -26.65 7.28 -12.60
CA VAL A 730 -26.22 8.68 -12.58
C VAL A 730 -27.51 9.48 -12.38
N SER A 731 -27.85 9.74 -11.13
CA SER A 731 -28.82 10.79 -10.83
C SER A 731 -28.15 12.10 -11.21
N GLU A 732 -28.89 13.02 -11.78
CA GLU A 732 -28.46 14.39 -11.99
C GLU A 732 -27.71 14.87 -10.75
N GLU A 733 -26.49 15.35 -10.94
CA GLU A 733 -25.74 15.95 -9.82
C GLU A 733 -26.50 17.23 -9.44
N PRO A 734 -27.12 17.32 -8.25
CA PRO A 734 -27.90 18.48 -7.89
C PRO A 734 -26.97 19.70 -7.91
N THR A 735 -27.38 20.73 -8.66
CA THR A 735 -26.75 22.05 -8.61
C THR A 735 -27.43 22.88 -7.53
N ASP A 736 -26.68 23.70 -6.81
CA ASP A 736 -27.21 24.63 -5.84
C ASP A 736 -26.37 25.92 -5.80
N PHE A 737 -26.95 26.99 -5.24
CA PHE A 737 -26.24 28.23 -5.06
C PHE A 737 -25.09 28.09 -4.06
N LEU A 738 -23.96 28.76 -4.31
CA LEU A 738 -22.78 28.69 -3.44
C LEU A 738 -23.13 29.03 -1.98
N SER A 739 -23.99 30.03 -1.74
CA SER A 739 -24.46 30.37 -0.40
C SER A 739 -25.14 29.21 0.31
N LYS A 740 -25.97 28.45 -0.41
CA LYS A 740 -26.67 27.29 0.15
C LYS A 740 -25.73 26.10 0.37
N ILE A 741 -24.75 25.88 -0.51
CA ILE A 741 -23.73 24.87 -0.34
C ILE A 741 -22.90 25.17 0.92
N ILE A 742 -22.51 26.42 1.14
CA ILE A 742 -21.82 26.87 2.36
C ILE A 742 -22.70 26.68 3.58
N GLN A 743 -23.99 27.05 3.51
CA GLN A 743 -24.92 26.81 4.61
C GLN A 743 -24.99 25.32 4.98
N LEU A 744 -25.13 24.42 4.01
CA LEU A 744 -25.15 22.97 4.25
C LEU A 744 -23.86 22.44 4.85
N LEU A 745 -22.71 23.00 4.45
CA LEU A 745 -21.42 22.67 5.07
C LEU A 745 -21.36 23.15 6.51
N ASN A 746 -21.79 24.39 6.77
CA ASN A 746 -21.83 24.93 8.13
C ASN A 746 -22.82 24.19 9.04
N GLU A 747 -23.94 23.71 8.52
CA GLU A 747 -24.87 22.85 9.27
C GLU A 747 -24.23 21.49 9.61
N ASN A 748 -23.47 20.90 8.69
CA ASN A 748 -22.85 19.60 8.89
C ASN A 748 -21.57 19.65 9.77
N TYR A 749 -20.82 20.74 9.71
CA TYR A 749 -19.52 20.87 10.35
C TYR A 749 -19.46 22.02 11.37
N GLY A 750 -20.46 22.88 11.44
CA GLY A 750 -20.45 24.06 12.31
C GLY A 750 -20.55 23.78 13.80
N GLY A 751 -21.10 22.67 14.23
CA GLY A 751 -21.14 22.22 15.62
C GLY A 751 -21.33 23.32 16.65
N GLU A 752 -20.83 23.09 17.87
CA GLU A 752 -20.77 24.10 18.96
C GLU A 752 -19.42 24.85 18.87
N LEU A 753 -19.25 25.72 17.89
CA LEU A 753 -18.10 26.59 17.75
C LEU A 753 -18.25 27.80 18.68
N THR A 754 -17.20 28.12 19.42
CA THR A 754 -17.13 29.26 20.37
C THR A 754 -16.38 30.42 19.73
N ASP A 755 -16.34 31.58 20.40
CA ASP A 755 -15.54 32.75 19.94
C ASP A 755 -14.04 32.44 19.92
N ASP A 756 -13.57 31.53 20.77
CA ASP A 756 -12.17 31.10 20.82
C ASP A 756 -11.78 30.21 19.62
N ASP A 757 -12.76 29.56 18.98
CA ASP A 757 -12.55 28.75 17.77
C ASP A 757 -12.49 29.60 16.49
N LYS A 758 -12.71 30.94 16.58
CA LYS A 758 -12.59 31.84 15.44
C LYS A 758 -11.15 31.86 14.94
N VAL A 759 -10.99 31.69 13.64
CA VAL A 759 -9.70 31.86 12.99
C VAL A 759 -9.28 33.31 13.15
N ASN A 760 -8.16 33.55 13.83
CA ASN A 760 -7.70 34.88 14.29
C ASN A 760 -7.35 35.88 13.17
N LEU A 761 -7.76 35.66 11.94
CA LEU A 761 -7.54 36.54 10.81
C LEU A 761 -8.22 37.91 10.98
N ASN A 762 -9.43 37.95 11.60
CA ASN A 762 -10.10 39.23 11.87
C ASN A 762 -9.35 40.08 12.91
N ARG A 763 -8.72 39.47 13.89
CA ARG A 763 -7.93 40.16 14.90
C ARG A 763 -6.66 40.75 14.30
N ILE A 764 -5.96 39.98 13.47
CA ILE A 764 -4.81 40.46 12.70
C ILE A 764 -5.22 41.64 11.81
N TYR A 765 -6.35 41.51 11.09
CA TYR A 765 -6.85 42.56 10.22
C TYR A 765 -7.18 43.83 10.98
N GLU A 766 -7.85 43.76 12.14
CA GLU A 766 -8.14 44.91 12.99
C GLU A 766 -6.87 45.54 13.58
N ASP A 767 -5.93 44.71 14.02
CA ASP A 767 -4.64 45.17 14.55
C ASP A 767 -3.80 45.87 13.45
N MET A 768 -3.79 45.34 12.24
CA MET A 768 -3.11 45.91 11.09
C MET A 768 -3.79 47.20 10.58
N VAL A 769 -5.11 47.24 10.56
CA VAL A 769 -5.86 48.48 10.20
C VAL A 769 -5.60 49.61 11.21
N ASN A 770 -5.32 49.26 12.46
CA ASN A 770 -5.03 50.23 13.51
C ASN A 770 -3.54 50.53 13.67
N ASP A 771 -2.65 49.81 13.00
CA ASP A 771 -1.20 49.99 13.06
C ASP A 771 -0.80 51.38 12.48
N GLU A 772 -0.16 52.17 13.28
CA GLU A 772 0.27 53.53 12.93
C GLU A 772 1.33 53.54 11.83
N GLU A 773 2.23 52.55 11.76
CA GLU A 773 3.26 52.47 10.72
C GLU A 773 2.62 52.13 9.36
N LEU A 774 1.65 51.23 9.32
CA LEU A 774 0.93 50.84 8.10
C LEU A 774 0.10 52.03 7.60
N LYS A 775 -0.54 52.81 8.48
CA LYS A 775 -1.27 54.03 8.11
C LYS A 775 -0.36 55.06 7.46
N VAL A 776 0.84 55.29 8.02
CA VAL A 776 1.83 56.20 7.47
C VAL A 776 2.31 55.76 6.09
N VAL A 777 2.61 54.46 5.93
CA VAL A 777 3.08 53.90 4.65
C VAL A 777 1.97 53.90 3.59
N HIS A 778 0.74 53.65 3.97
CA HIS A 778 -0.42 53.70 3.04
C HIS A 778 -0.66 55.13 2.49
N HIS A 779 -0.51 56.14 3.33
CA HIS A 779 -0.74 57.55 2.95
C HIS A 779 0.50 58.23 2.32
N SER A 780 1.63 57.56 2.28
CA SER A 780 2.87 58.06 1.68
C SER A 780 2.88 57.93 0.14
N GLU A 781 3.73 58.70 -0.55
CA GLU A 781 3.95 58.60 -2.00
C GLU A 781 4.81 57.35 -2.41
N ASN A 782 4.91 56.33 -1.55
CA ASN A 782 5.62 55.13 -1.87
C ASN A 782 4.97 54.33 -3.00
N THR A 783 5.78 53.59 -3.74
CA THR A 783 5.29 52.67 -4.78
C THR A 783 4.44 51.56 -4.19
N ASP A 784 3.49 51.06 -4.95
CA ASP A 784 2.62 49.94 -4.50
C ASP A 784 3.40 48.69 -4.08
N THR A 785 4.53 48.45 -4.72
CA THR A 785 5.45 47.35 -4.37
C THR A 785 6.04 47.54 -2.95
N ASN A 786 6.45 48.76 -2.58
CA ASN A 786 6.98 49.04 -1.25
C ASN A 786 5.88 49.01 -0.17
N LYS A 787 4.66 49.45 -0.52
CA LYS A 787 3.49 49.36 0.37
C LYS A 787 3.13 47.90 0.66
N ARG A 788 3.14 47.09 -0.36
CA ARG A 788 2.88 45.64 -0.25
C ARG A 788 3.96 44.94 0.58
N HIS A 789 5.23 45.23 0.35
CA HIS A 789 6.32 44.62 1.14
C HIS A 789 6.20 44.96 2.63
N LYS A 790 5.85 46.23 2.97
CA LYS A 790 5.69 46.60 4.38
C LYS A 790 4.44 45.98 5.00
N PHE A 791 3.37 45.83 4.21
CA PHE A 791 2.19 45.09 4.62
C PHE A 791 2.51 43.62 4.94
N ASP A 792 3.24 42.94 4.06
CA ASP A 792 3.62 41.55 4.23
C ASP A 792 4.56 41.34 5.45
N GLU A 793 5.49 42.29 5.68
CA GLU A 793 6.36 42.31 6.86
C GLU A 793 5.55 42.44 8.16
N LYS A 794 4.63 43.36 8.24
CA LYS A 794 3.78 43.59 9.42
C LYS A 794 2.77 42.46 9.62
N PHE A 795 2.22 41.92 8.56
CA PHE A 795 1.34 40.76 8.63
C PHE A 795 2.04 39.54 9.25
N GLN A 796 3.30 39.28 8.90
CA GLN A 796 4.12 38.27 9.52
C GLN A 796 4.43 38.55 11.00
N GLU A 797 4.68 39.82 11.35
CA GLU A 797 4.94 40.27 12.73
C GLU A 797 3.69 40.03 13.62
N TYR A 798 2.49 40.38 13.13
CA TYR A 798 1.23 40.16 13.84
C TYR A 798 0.87 38.66 13.95
N LEU A 799 1.16 37.88 12.89
CA LEU A 799 1.03 36.41 12.92
C LEU A 799 1.92 35.80 14.00
N LEU A 800 3.17 36.19 14.09
CA LEU A 800 4.11 35.71 15.10
C LEU A 800 3.71 36.16 16.52
N GLY A 801 3.19 37.40 16.65
CA GLY A 801 2.74 37.95 17.93
C GLY A 801 1.47 37.27 18.50
N LEU A 802 0.67 36.62 17.67
CA LEU A 802 -0.45 35.78 18.13
C LEU A 802 0.02 34.43 18.68
N VAL A 803 1.06 33.87 18.09
CA VAL A 803 1.65 32.59 18.53
C VAL A 803 2.41 32.73 19.88
N GLU A 804 2.87 33.94 20.23
CA GLU A 804 3.56 34.19 21.51
C GLU A 804 2.63 34.54 22.70
N LYS A 805 1.30 34.69 22.45
CA LYS A 805 0.35 35.11 23.50
C LYS A 805 -0.61 34.02 23.96
N ASP A 806 -0.66 32.87 23.28
CA ASP A 806 -1.28 31.61 23.70
C ASP A 806 -0.19 30.59 24.10
#